data_3d847fac78d64e7697a9e7ae7f2407ff
#
_entry.id   3d847fac78d64e7697a9e7ae7f2407ff
#
_cell.length_a   1.000
_cell.length_b   1.000
_cell.length_c   1.000
_cell.angle_alpha   90.00
_cell.angle_beta   90.00
_cell.angle_gamma   90.00
#
_symmetry.space_group_name_H-M   'P 1'
#
loop_
_entity.id
_entity.type
_entity.pdbx_description
1 polymer ?
#
loop_
_entity_poly.entity_id
_entity_poly.type
_entity_poly.pdbx_seq_one_letter_code
_entity_poly.pdbx_strand_id
1 'polypeptide(L)'
;MRILIEEYQYEYEDVYDVLKGLGVLQDVEGKVSLSYVGYYFNDDPDVNDCVFILPKVLLEGEFGKEKVFGHIEPKDLINAEKCKDLTTEEHTFIYNLSVWIYRAITVFRDHEFDRVEDGKRQSSIVLYKQAPMMGHTRKRKANTFLDVLLTLQEWNKRNESFVMFIVKNLHSGYNKINWTRTISRSQAVIQESIGGTRRQDVSYLNPINKKRQINFDEELLVIYYSVLQHMHDEYGFPVRINVNFPLIQGIKFERYIKGYGKRRLKQIKYKYFSDKALELWELCYAFFDRPDNIMLNVDQREYLLVKSFHIVFESIIDELIAGDQKLPKELKDQPDGKRVDHIYQYQELTNNETDDNIYYIGDSKYYKRGNSLGKESVYKQFTYARNVIQWNIDLFNDGKAEARSGHVKLRDDVTEGYNIIPNFFISANQNVLQPEDDIKLIDSDKEAGQRRQQYYLSRQFENRLFDRDTFLLAHYDVNFLFVIALYGRNHQSSKVAWRNKVRKMFRKEIQHMLKENFEFYAMTAKSNVNPNVYIKENFQSLLGKVYHPFDNRESSDQQYFSLALRKPEKEREYYEKVMKNAALSEKMMKEIANENEAVMLELKQAFYVAKCPLGVDPRTLPEDKMPIVELRPHDVIPKQFLTMHYLENYPKTTFLVGIVNGYEHLNWIFSRKGGKRDDAYNVRLGKDVHGGVVKSREYVKHAKFVILYMDGENKVYKVFRVKNTGELTREQMKIQGYLNPCHERYFCYFFDEEITLGEFDIHGIIEADKKKYEADAKQKEEYAEGQPMFMSGEELIKFRK
;
A
#
# COMPACT_ATOMS: atom_id res chain seq x y z
N MET A 1 32.78 -8.64 14.02
CA MET A 1 31.62 -8.81 13.12
C MET A 1 32.13 -9.10 11.71
N ARG A 2 31.60 -10.12 11.07
CA ARG A 2 31.98 -10.53 9.71
C ARG A 2 30.85 -10.22 8.75
N ILE A 3 31.19 -9.69 7.56
CA ILE A 3 30.20 -9.25 6.55
C ILE A 3 30.43 -10.00 5.25
N LEU A 4 29.36 -10.60 4.75
CA LEU A 4 29.29 -11.23 3.43
C LEU A 4 28.20 -10.55 2.62
N ILE A 5 28.28 -10.61 1.30
CA ILE A 5 27.32 -10.00 0.40
C ILE A 5 26.63 -11.08 -0.46
N GLU A 6 25.33 -10.99 -0.56
CA GLU A 6 24.49 -11.84 -1.44
C GLU A 6 24.92 -11.74 -2.91
N GLU A 7 24.94 -12.87 -3.60
CA GLU A 7 25.29 -12.98 -5.03
C GLU A 7 26.67 -12.45 -5.44
N TYR A 8 27.57 -12.19 -4.52
CA TYR A 8 28.98 -11.97 -4.85
C TYR A 8 29.70 -13.30 -4.97
N GLN A 9 30.66 -13.38 -5.90
CA GLN A 9 31.45 -14.59 -6.15
C GLN A 9 32.72 -14.58 -5.29
N TYR A 10 32.71 -15.35 -4.22
CA TYR A 10 33.88 -15.57 -3.33
C TYR A 10 34.71 -16.76 -3.80
N GLU A 11 35.99 -16.74 -3.47
CA GLU A 11 36.80 -17.96 -3.48
C GLU A 11 36.34 -18.85 -2.31
N TYR A 12 36.31 -20.15 -2.52
CA TYR A 12 35.81 -21.10 -1.50
C TYR A 12 36.57 -20.99 -0.17
N GLU A 13 37.90 -20.78 -0.27
CA GLU A 13 38.82 -20.68 0.90
C GLU A 13 38.50 -19.46 1.78
N ASP A 14 38.05 -18.36 1.19
CA ASP A 14 37.76 -17.13 1.92
C ASP A 14 36.52 -17.25 2.83
N VAL A 15 35.56 -18.09 2.47
CA VAL A 15 34.25 -18.16 3.15
C VAL A 15 34.01 -19.49 3.86
N TYR A 16 34.81 -20.49 3.59
CA TYR A 16 34.61 -21.85 4.14
C TYR A 16 34.57 -21.86 5.66
N ASP A 17 35.56 -21.26 6.32
CA ASP A 17 35.65 -21.23 7.78
C ASP A 17 34.54 -20.40 8.42
N VAL A 18 34.13 -19.31 7.73
CA VAL A 18 33.08 -18.41 8.20
C VAL A 18 31.72 -19.08 8.20
N LEU A 19 31.43 -19.91 7.19
CA LEU A 19 30.11 -20.52 6.96
C LEU A 19 30.09 -22.04 7.10
N LYS A 20 31.14 -22.58 7.70
CA LYS A 20 31.31 -24.02 7.92
C LYS A 20 30.07 -24.66 8.57
N GLY A 21 29.51 -25.65 7.87
CA GLY A 21 28.33 -26.39 8.33
C GLY A 21 26.98 -25.75 8.04
N LEU A 22 26.91 -24.57 7.44
CA LEU A 22 25.71 -24.05 6.83
C LEU A 22 25.65 -24.47 5.35
N GLY A 23 24.60 -25.17 4.94
CA GLY A 23 24.39 -25.57 3.54
C GLY A 23 23.90 -24.41 2.66
N VAL A 24 24.48 -23.23 2.81
CA VAL A 24 24.04 -21.98 2.11
C VAL A 24 24.94 -21.61 0.93
N LEU A 25 26.06 -22.29 0.77
CA LEU A 25 27.00 -22.07 -0.33
C LEU A 25 26.48 -22.69 -1.64
N GLN A 26 26.55 -21.94 -2.71
CA GLN A 26 26.25 -22.40 -4.06
C GLN A 26 27.50 -22.31 -4.92
N ASP A 27 27.87 -23.41 -5.55
CA ASP A 27 28.98 -23.45 -6.48
C ASP A 27 28.55 -22.79 -7.81
N VAL A 28 29.33 -21.81 -8.27
CA VAL A 28 29.14 -21.08 -9.51
C VAL A 28 30.48 -21.03 -10.26
N GLU A 29 30.69 -21.91 -11.22
CA GLU A 29 31.89 -21.93 -12.08
C GLU A 29 33.23 -21.98 -11.29
N GLY A 30 33.29 -22.79 -10.22
CA GLY A 30 34.48 -22.93 -9.38
C GLY A 30 34.65 -21.88 -8.27
N LYS A 31 33.75 -20.93 -8.18
CA LYS A 31 33.60 -20.00 -7.08
C LYS A 31 32.33 -20.30 -6.30
N VAL A 32 32.16 -19.68 -5.14
CA VAL A 32 30.97 -19.85 -4.31
C VAL A 32 30.22 -18.54 -4.17
N SER A 33 28.91 -18.63 -4.22
CA SER A 33 28.00 -17.52 -4.07
C SER A 33 26.94 -17.84 -3.03
N LEU A 34 26.35 -16.79 -2.46
CA LEU A 34 25.34 -16.85 -1.41
C LEU A 34 23.98 -16.38 -1.93
N SER A 35 22.96 -17.21 -1.78
CA SER A 35 21.58 -16.83 -2.12
C SER A 35 20.73 -16.46 -0.89
N TYR A 36 21.38 -16.22 0.22
CA TYR A 36 20.75 -15.91 1.51
C TYR A 36 21.13 -14.53 2.00
N VAL A 37 20.24 -13.90 2.75
CA VAL A 37 20.48 -12.65 3.48
C VAL A 37 20.04 -12.85 4.92
N GLY A 38 20.80 -12.31 5.87
CA GLY A 38 20.44 -12.35 7.27
C GLY A 38 21.63 -12.49 8.21
N TYR A 39 21.39 -13.20 9.29
CA TYR A 39 22.30 -13.32 10.44
C TYR A 39 22.63 -14.77 10.75
N TYR A 40 23.87 -15.01 11.11
CA TYR A 40 24.39 -16.27 11.59
C TYR A 40 25.40 -16.01 12.70
N PHE A 41 25.29 -16.74 13.82
CA PHE A 41 26.32 -16.77 14.82
C PHE A 41 27.14 -18.05 14.65
N ASN A 42 28.42 -17.85 14.35
CA ASN A 42 29.37 -18.96 14.23
C ASN A 42 30.05 -19.19 15.59
N ASP A 43 29.72 -20.28 16.26
CA ASP A 43 30.24 -20.70 17.55
C ASP A 43 31.54 -21.54 17.47
N ASP A 44 32.11 -21.67 16.28
CA ASP A 44 33.41 -22.31 16.11
C ASP A 44 34.45 -21.54 16.94
N PRO A 45 35.29 -22.22 17.78
CA PRO A 45 36.28 -21.58 18.61
C PRO A 45 37.27 -20.69 17.87
N ASP A 46 37.53 -20.98 16.59
CA ASP A 46 38.46 -20.24 15.74
C ASP A 46 37.80 -18.99 15.13
N VAL A 47 36.48 -18.94 15.06
CA VAL A 47 35.71 -17.82 14.48
C VAL A 47 34.94 -17.06 15.56
N ASN A 48 34.12 -17.72 16.34
CA ASN A 48 33.28 -17.22 17.45
C ASN A 48 32.74 -15.77 17.22
N ASP A 49 32.10 -15.52 16.10
CA ASP A 49 31.74 -14.19 15.66
C ASP A 49 30.32 -14.12 15.05
N CYS A 50 29.76 -12.92 15.06
CA CYS A 50 28.54 -12.61 14.34
C CYS A 50 28.82 -12.44 12.85
N VAL A 51 28.15 -13.22 12.03
CA VAL A 51 28.24 -13.16 10.57
C VAL A 51 26.93 -12.60 10.02
N PHE A 52 27.00 -11.56 9.22
CA PHE A 52 25.88 -11.01 8.47
C PHE A 52 26.08 -11.21 6.98
N ILE A 53 25.04 -11.68 6.32
CA ILE A 53 24.98 -11.74 4.86
C ILE A 53 24.08 -10.59 4.44
N LEU A 54 24.66 -9.58 3.79
CA LEU A 54 23.96 -8.35 3.39
C LEU A 54 23.45 -8.43 1.96
N PRO A 55 22.44 -7.63 1.62
CA PRO A 55 21.80 -7.64 0.31
C PRO A 55 22.74 -7.19 -0.82
N LYS A 56 22.54 -7.78 -2.00
CA LYS A 56 23.23 -7.43 -3.25
C LYS A 56 23.03 -6.00 -3.74
N VAL A 57 22.07 -5.27 -3.20
CA VAL A 57 21.83 -3.84 -3.50
C VAL A 57 23.07 -2.97 -3.23
N LEU A 58 23.95 -3.43 -2.36
CA LEU A 58 25.24 -2.75 -2.05
C LEU A 58 26.28 -2.93 -3.13
N LEU A 59 26.12 -3.89 -4.04
CA LEU A 59 27.08 -4.20 -5.10
C LEU A 59 26.91 -3.26 -6.31
N GLU A 60 28.02 -2.73 -6.78
CA GLU A 60 28.11 -1.84 -7.94
C GLU A 60 29.24 -2.28 -8.85
N GLY A 61 29.01 -2.29 -10.16
CA GLY A 61 30.02 -2.61 -11.17
C GLY A 61 29.69 -3.80 -12.06
N GLU A 62 30.66 -4.20 -12.88
CA GLU A 62 30.51 -5.32 -13.78
C GLU A 62 30.57 -6.67 -13.04
N PHE A 63 29.87 -7.65 -13.56
CA PHE A 63 29.84 -9.01 -13.01
C PHE A 63 31.26 -9.57 -12.77
N GLY A 64 31.49 -10.04 -11.56
CA GLY A 64 32.79 -10.57 -11.13
C GLY A 64 33.84 -9.52 -10.74
N LYS A 65 33.48 -8.23 -10.79
CA LYS A 65 34.34 -7.10 -10.36
C LYS A 65 33.54 -6.07 -9.55
N GLU A 66 32.42 -6.53 -8.98
CA GLU A 66 31.57 -5.66 -8.19
C GLU A 66 32.28 -5.19 -6.93
N LYS A 67 32.00 -3.96 -6.53
CA LYS A 67 32.51 -3.32 -5.33
C LYS A 67 31.35 -2.81 -4.46
N VAL A 68 31.59 -2.74 -3.17
CA VAL A 68 30.69 -2.09 -2.20
C VAL A 68 31.14 -0.63 -2.07
N PHE A 69 30.19 0.31 -2.07
CA PHE A 69 30.42 1.76 -2.09
C PHE A 69 31.31 2.24 -3.25
N GLY A 70 31.43 1.46 -4.31
CA GLY A 70 32.22 1.77 -5.49
C GLY A 70 33.74 1.59 -5.35
N HIS A 71 34.25 1.28 -4.14
CA HIS A 71 35.71 1.15 -3.93
C HIS A 71 36.15 -0.08 -3.12
N ILE A 72 35.31 -0.65 -2.27
CA ILE A 72 35.67 -1.77 -1.39
C ILE A 72 35.37 -3.10 -2.07
N GLU A 73 36.31 -4.00 -2.09
CA GLU A 73 36.07 -5.39 -2.51
C GLU A 73 35.30 -6.16 -1.42
N PRO A 74 34.22 -6.87 -1.76
CA PRO A 74 33.43 -7.62 -0.77
C PRO A 74 34.25 -8.62 0.07
N LYS A 75 35.34 -9.16 -0.44
CA LYS A 75 36.25 -10.03 0.32
C LYS A 75 36.93 -9.31 1.50
N ASP A 76 37.21 -8.01 1.36
CA ASP A 76 37.84 -7.21 2.41
C ASP A 76 36.89 -6.91 3.56
N LEU A 77 35.57 -6.96 3.29
CA LEU A 77 34.50 -6.81 4.29
C LEU A 77 34.28 -8.06 5.14
N ILE A 78 34.83 -9.24 4.77
CA ILE A 78 34.71 -10.47 5.58
C ILE A 78 35.20 -10.20 7.00
N ASN A 79 36.16 -9.31 7.17
CA ASN A 79 36.58 -8.80 8.47
C ASN A 79 36.51 -7.26 8.48
N ALA A 80 35.29 -6.72 8.66
CA ALA A 80 35.02 -5.29 8.57
C ALA A 80 35.88 -4.43 9.52
N GLU A 81 36.31 -4.95 10.67
CA GLU A 81 37.14 -4.25 11.65
C GLU A 81 38.62 -4.10 11.19
N LYS A 82 39.05 -4.98 10.32
CA LYS A 82 40.41 -4.95 9.75
C LYS A 82 40.49 -4.25 8.40
N CYS A 83 39.33 -3.91 7.80
CA CYS A 83 39.26 -3.22 6.53
C CYS A 83 39.68 -1.77 6.69
N LYS A 84 40.88 -1.42 6.16
CA LYS A 84 41.45 -0.07 6.28
C LYS A 84 40.81 0.95 5.37
N ASP A 85 40.17 0.50 4.30
CA ASP A 85 39.53 1.33 3.30
C ASP A 85 38.10 1.74 3.67
N LEU A 86 37.57 1.17 4.76
CA LEU A 86 36.25 1.45 5.29
C LEU A 86 36.26 2.71 6.15
N THR A 87 35.52 3.72 5.77
CA THR A 87 35.34 4.94 6.56
C THR A 87 34.48 4.69 7.79
N THR A 88 34.57 5.57 8.80
CA THR A 88 33.74 5.47 10.02
C THR A 88 32.25 5.55 9.71
N GLU A 89 31.86 6.35 8.71
CA GLU A 89 30.47 6.50 8.29
C GLU A 89 29.96 5.23 7.60
N GLU A 90 30.77 4.63 6.72
CA GLU A 90 30.43 3.36 6.06
C GLU A 90 30.36 2.21 7.05
N HIS A 91 31.27 2.15 8.02
CA HIS A 91 31.19 1.17 9.09
C HIS A 91 29.90 1.31 9.90
N THR A 92 29.53 2.53 10.26
CA THR A 92 28.27 2.83 10.98
C THR A 92 27.05 2.45 10.14
N PHE A 93 27.11 2.71 8.83
CA PHE A 93 26.06 2.35 7.89
C PHE A 93 25.88 0.81 7.80
N ILE A 94 26.97 0.06 7.59
CA ILE A 94 26.94 -1.42 7.53
C ILE A 94 26.35 -1.98 8.82
N TYR A 95 26.76 -1.47 9.96
CA TYR A 95 26.23 -1.87 11.25
C TYR A 95 24.71 -1.62 11.33
N ASN A 96 24.27 -0.43 11.03
CA ASN A 96 22.85 -0.08 11.07
C ASN A 96 22.03 -0.94 10.09
N LEU A 97 22.54 -1.17 8.89
CA LEU A 97 21.90 -2.01 7.90
C LEU A 97 21.77 -3.46 8.38
N SER A 98 22.84 -4.02 8.95
CA SER A 98 22.86 -5.38 9.52
C SER A 98 21.76 -5.55 10.59
N VAL A 99 21.66 -4.59 11.50
CA VAL A 99 20.66 -4.59 12.57
C VAL A 99 19.23 -4.49 12.00
N TRP A 100 19.03 -3.60 11.04
CA TRP A 100 17.68 -3.40 10.48
C TRP A 100 17.25 -4.55 9.58
N ILE A 101 18.17 -5.17 8.85
CA ILE A 101 17.88 -6.40 8.09
C ILE A 101 17.45 -7.52 9.03
N TYR A 102 18.18 -7.75 10.09
CA TYR A 102 17.81 -8.73 11.09
C TYR A 102 16.40 -8.49 11.65
N ARG A 103 16.08 -7.24 12.03
CA ARG A 103 14.76 -6.86 12.52
C ARG A 103 13.67 -7.02 11.46
N ALA A 104 13.95 -6.63 10.23
CA ALA A 104 13.00 -6.77 9.13
C ALA A 104 12.67 -8.24 8.84
N ILE A 105 13.69 -9.12 8.82
CA ILE A 105 13.47 -10.56 8.64
C ILE A 105 12.68 -11.14 9.82
N THR A 106 12.91 -10.67 11.04
CA THR A 106 12.14 -11.10 12.22
C THR A 106 10.66 -10.72 12.07
N VAL A 107 10.36 -9.47 11.69
CA VAL A 107 8.99 -9.00 11.45
C VAL A 107 8.33 -9.78 10.30
N PHE A 108 9.06 -9.98 9.20
CA PHE A 108 8.56 -10.75 8.05
C PHE A 108 8.22 -12.19 8.44
N ARG A 109 9.11 -12.86 9.18
CA ARG A 109 8.87 -14.20 9.70
C ARG A 109 7.62 -14.26 10.56
N ASP A 110 7.45 -13.32 11.49
CA ASP A 110 6.31 -13.31 12.39
C ASP A 110 5.00 -13.10 11.61
N HIS A 111 4.99 -12.21 10.59
CA HIS A 111 3.84 -12.04 9.71
C HIS A 111 3.54 -13.27 8.84
N GLU A 112 4.56 -14.02 8.39
CA GLU A 112 4.34 -15.27 7.67
C GLU A 112 3.72 -16.34 8.59
N PHE A 113 4.14 -16.43 9.84
CA PHE A 113 3.55 -17.36 10.80
C PHE A 113 2.08 -17.01 11.13
N ASP A 114 1.75 -15.73 11.24
CA ASP A 114 0.38 -15.29 11.50
C ASP A 114 -0.57 -15.56 10.31
N ARG A 115 -0.03 -15.62 9.08
CA ARG A 115 -0.83 -15.94 7.86
C ARG A 115 -1.14 -17.42 7.68
N VAL A 116 -0.45 -18.30 8.41
CA VAL A 116 -0.63 -19.75 8.31
C VAL A 116 -1.59 -20.20 9.42
N GLU A 117 -2.87 -20.35 9.09
CA GLU A 117 -3.95 -20.72 10.01
C GLU A 117 -3.74 -22.04 10.77
N ASP A 118 -2.79 -22.90 10.38
CA ASP A 118 -2.63 -24.25 10.95
C ASP A 118 -1.32 -24.48 11.75
N GLY A 119 -0.47 -23.50 11.97
CA GLY A 119 0.74 -23.64 12.79
C GLY A 119 1.74 -24.76 12.38
N LYS A 120 1.55 -25.40 11.20
CA LYS A 120 2.29 -26.59 10.78
C LYS A 120 3.23 -26.39 9.57
N ARG A 121 3.22 -25.23 8.91
CA ARG A 121 4.15 -24.98 7.81
C ARG A 121 5.23 -24.02 8.24
N GLN A 122 6.47 -24.53 8.33
CA GLN A 122 7.66 -23.69 8.32
C GLN A 122 7.70 -22.94 6.99
N SER A 123 8.01 -21.63 7.04
CA SER A 123 8.27 -20.86 5.83
C SER A 123 9.36 -21.57 5.02
N SER A 124 9.13 -21.78 3.75
CA SER A 124 10.15 -22.36 2.85
C SER A 124 11.29 -21.39 2.54
N ILE A 125 11.11 -20.12 2.89
CA ILE A 125 12.01 -19.01 2.56
C ILE A 125 12.88 -18.65 3.76
N VAL A 126 12.33 -18.69 4.99
CA VAL A 126 13.03 -18.31 6.22
C VAL A 126 13.61 -19.54 6.88
N LEU A 127 14.94 -19.62 6.93
CA LEU A 127 15.68 -20.60 7.71
C LEU A 127 16.01 -19.98 9.06
N TYR A 128 15.55 -20.62 10.14
CA TYR A 128 15.87 -20.11 11.45
C TYR A 128 16.09 -21.25 12.43
N LYS A 129 17.10 -21.06 13.29
CA LYS A 129 17.39 -21.93 14.42
C LYS A 129 17.70 -21.05 15.62
N GLN A 130 16.98 -21.29 16.69
CA GLN A 130 17.15 -20.55 17.92
C GLN A 130 18.02 -21.36 18.88
N ALA A 131 19.04 -20.73 19.43
CA ALA A 131 19.77 -21.35 20.54
C ALA A 131 18.85 -21.48 21.76
N PRO A 132 18.85 -22.62 22.50
CA PRO A 132 18.00 -22.80 23.66
C PRO A 132 18.43 -21.82 24.76
N MET A 133 17.71 -20.72 24.92
CA MET A 133 17.92 -19.78 26.02
C MET A 133 17.03 -20.16 27.21
N MET A 134 17.63 -20.41 28.35
CA MET A 134 16.94 -20.76 29.62
C MET A 134 16.49 -19.53 30.42
N GLY A 135 16.32 -18.37 29.82
CA GLY A 135 15.91 -17.16 30.51
C GLY A 135 14.77 -16.44 29.79
N HIS A 136 13.60 -16.43 30.40
CA HIS A 136 12.51 -15.56 29.92
C HIS A 136 12.61 -14.21 30.62
N THR A 137 12.86 -13.13 29.88
CA THR A 137 12.55 -11.80 30.37
C THR A 137 11.04 -11.62 30.41
N ARG A 138 10.50 -11.09 31.51
CA ARG A 138 9.03 -10.96 31.71
C ARG A 138 8.30 -10.13 30.64
N LYS A 139 9.01 -9.35 29.82
CA LYS A 139 8.47 -8.40 28.86
C LYS A 139 8.84 -8.62 27.38
N ARG A 140 9.91 -9.35 27.08
CA ARG A 140 10.32 -9.67 25.70
C ARG A 140 10.97 -11.06 25.68
N LYS A 141 10.54 -11.90 24.75
CA LYS A 141 11.25 -13.13 24.44
C LYS A 141 12.47 -12.72 23.58
N ALA A 142 13.68 -12.82 24.11
CA ALA A 142 14.86 -12.80 23.28
C ALA A 142 14.88 -14.09 22.46
N ASN A 143 14.88 -13.96 21.15
CA ASN A 143 14.79 -15.12 20.26
C ASN A 143 16.18 -15.60 19.83
N THR A 144 17.16 -14.71 19.83
CA THR A 144 18.54 -15.00 19.44
C THR A 144 19.52 -14.26 20.35
N PHE A 145 20.82 -14.66 20.31
CA PHE A 145 21.87 -13.96 21.01
C PHE A 145 22.00 -12.50 20.53
N LEU A 146 21.80 -12.26 19.24
CA LEU A 146 21.79 -10.90 18.69
C LEU A 146 20.67 -10.04 19.32
N ASP A 147 19.50 -10.60 19.62
CA ASP A 147 18.45 -9.87 20.36
C ASP A 147 18.93 -9.39 21.73
N VAL A 148 19.73 -10.20 22.43
CA VAL A 148 20.32 -9.81 23.72
C VAL A 148 21.28 -8.66 23.54
N LEU A 149 22.17 -8.72 22.56
CA LEU A 149 23.12 -7.64 22.26
C LEU A 149 22.42 -6.33 21.90
N LEU A 150 21.43 -6.40 21.01
CA LEU A 150 20.64 -5.24 20.60
C LEU A 150 19.83 -4.65 21.77
N THR A 151 19.28 -5.50 22.63
CA THR A 151 18.53 -5.04 23.80
C THR A 151 19.46 -4.38 24.83
N LEU A 152 20.67 -4.91 25.05
CA LEU A 152 21.69 -4.28 25.89
C LEU A 152 22.11 -2.91 25.34
N GLN A 153 22.31 -2.80 24.04
CA GLN A 153 22.62 -1.52 23.38
C GLN A 153 21.48 -0.51 23.53
N GLU A 154 20.24 -0.94 23.31
CA GLU A 154 19.05 -0.08 23.46
C GLU A 154 18.89 0.37 24.93
N TRP A 155 19.10 -0.54 25.87
CA TRP A 155 19.09 -0.21 27.29
C TRP A 155 20.16 0.81 27.64
N ASN A 156 21.37 0.67 27.07
CA ASN A 156 22.47 1.62 27.22
C ASN A 156 22.09 3.03 26.75
N LYS A 157 21.46 3.16 25.56
CA LYS A 157 21.00 4.44 25.03
C LYS A 157 19.89 5.08 25.89
N ARG A 158 18.96 4.27 26.41
CA ARG A 158 17.82 4.78 27.20
C ARG A 158 18.19 5.16 28.63
N ASN A 159 19.22 4.55 29.19
CA ASN A 159 19.59 4.65 30.59
C ASN A 159 21.01 5.15 30.82
N GLU A 160 21.51 6.09 30.00
CA GLU A 160 22.87 6.64 30.07
C GLU A 160 23.23 7.20 31.45
N SER A 161 22.28 7.78 32.18
CA SER A 161 22.46 8.34 33.50
C SER A 161 22.17 7.36 34.64
N PHE A 162 21.96 6.08 34.33
CA PHE A 162 21.64 5.10 35.38
C PHE A 162 22.86 4.79 36.25
N VAL A 163 22.75 5.15 37.49
CA VAL A 163 23.79 4.90 38.52
C VAL A 163 23.15 4.45 39.81
N MET A 164 23.85 3.69 40.59
CA MET A 164 23.45 3.29 41.94
C MET A 164 24.19 4.09 42.98
N PHE A 165 23.54 4.39 44.06
CA PHE A 165 24.09 5.21 45.14
C PHE A 165 24.27 4.38 46.41
N ILE A 166 25.36 4.68 47.13
CA ILE A 166 25.53 4.27 48.50
C ILE A 166 25.40 5.47 49.44
N VAL A 167 24.96 5.20 50.64
CA VAL A 167 24.94 6.20 51.72
C VAL A 167 26.17 5.95 52.59
N LYS A 168 27.15 6.82 52.46
CA LYS A 168 28.33 6.85 53.36
C LYS A 168 27.97 7.68 54.60
N ASN A 169 28.38 7.19 55.72
CA ASN A 169 28.27 7.89 56.97
C ASN A 169 29.58 8.64 57.26
N LEU A 170 29.50 9.92 57.44
CA LEU A 170 30.65 10.81 57.61
C LEU A 170 30.41 11.73 58.84
N HIS A 171 31.49 12.17 59.46
CA HIS A 171 31.47 13.18 60.53
C HIS A 171 31.85 14.55 59.95
N SER A 172 31.13 15.05 58.94
CA SER A 172 31.54 16.22 58.17
C SER A 172 30.80 17.50 58.53
N GLY A 173 29.79 17.45 59.38
CA GLY A 173 28.96 18.60 59.72
C GLY A 173 28.04 19.10 58.58
N TYR A 174 28.23 18.66 57.37
CA TYR A 174 27.42 18.97 56.19
C TYR A 174 26.55 17.78 55.82
N ASN A 175 25.41 17.96 55.21
CA ASN A 175 24.43 16.96 54.87
C ASN A 175 23.50 16.53 56.02
N LYS A 176 22.45 15.79 55.65
CA LYS A 176 21.45 15.30 56.58
C LYS A 176 22.04 14.37 57.66
N ILE A 177 21.66 14.62 58.90
CA ILE A 177 22.08 13.77 60.03
C ILE A 177 21.38 12.39 59.92
N ASN A 178 22.14 11.33 60.17
CA ASN A 178 21.61 9.99 60.38
C ASN A 178 21.26 9.78 61.81
N TRP A 179 20.10 10.26 62.24
CA TRP A 179 19.70 10.19 63.63
C TRP A 179 19.80 8.81 64.26
N THR A 180 19.38 7.79 63.55
CA THR A 180 19.45 6.40 64.06
C THR A 180 20.85 6.01 64.42
N ARG A 181 21.85 6.32 63.62
CA ARG A 181 23.28 6.01 63.90
C ARG A 181 23.89 7.01 64.88
N THR A 182 23.50 8.26 64.81
CA THR A 182 23.94 9.29 65.77
C THR A 182 23.55 8.93 67.20
N ILE A 183 22.27 8.58 67.40
CA ILE A 183 21.75 8.14 68.68
C ILE A 183 22.42 6.88 69.18
N SER A 184 22.71 5.91 68.32
CA SER A 184 23.28 4.61 68.70
C SER A 184 24.80 4.62 68.90
N ARG A 185 25.54 5.60 68.34
CA ARG A 185 27.02 5.57 68.32
C ARG A 185 27.71 6.85 68.80
N SER A 186 26.98 7.98 68.83
CA SER A 186 27.58 9.26 69.26
C SER A 186 27.26 9.54 70.75
N GLN A 187 28.19 10.16 71.38
CA GLN A 187 28.06 10.53 72.79
C GLN A 187 27.02 11.64 72.96
N ALA A 188 26.02 11.42 73.77
CA ALA A 188 25.00 12.37 74.09
C ALA A 188 25.45 13.26 75.29
N VAL A 189 25.34 14.54 75.21
CA VAL A 189 25.56 15.50 76.27
C VAL A 189 24.21 16.14 76.64
N ILE A 190 23.85 16.03 77.85
CA ILE A 190 22.63 16.64 78.40
C ILE A 190 23.03 18.03 78.91
N GLN A 191 22.43 19.08 78.37
CA GLN A 191 22.60 20.47 78.89
C GLN A 191 21.36 20.82 79.63
N GLU A 192 21.57 21.32 80.79
CA GLU A 192 20.52 22.02 81.59
C GLU A 192 20.37 23.43 81.08
N SER A 193 19.23 23.85 80.67
CA SER A 193 18.98 25.22 80.19
C SER A 193 19.06 26.19 81.35
N ILE A 194 19.94 27.16 81.18
CA ILE A 194 20.05 28.30 82.08
C ILE A 194 18.86 29.23 81.85
N GLY A 195 17.81 29.07 82.65
CA GLY A 195 16.64 29.94 82.58
C GLY A 195 15.30 29.33 82.96
N GLY A 196 15.18 28.78 84.15
CA GLY A 196 13.92 28.53 84.85
C GLY A 196 12.86 27.59 84.39
N THR A 197 13.00 26.96 83.23
CA THR A 197 12.13 25.89 82.79
C THR A 197 13.01 24.65 82.62
N ARG A 198 12.70 23.60 83.44
CA ARG A 198 13.36 22.28 83.37
C ARG A 198 13.10 21.56 81.99
N ARG A 199 13.79 21.99 80.97
CA ARG A 199 13.94 21.26 79.74
C ARG A 199 15.37 20.78 79.65
N GLN A 200 15.57 19.48 79.71
CA GLN A 200 16.87 18.82 79.37
C GLN A 200 16.97 18.71 77.88
N ASP A 201 17.82 19.49 77.26
CA ASP A 201 18.12 19.39 75.83
C ASP A 201 19.28 18.41 75.65
N VAL A 202 19.08 17.44 74.78
CA VAL A 202 20.06 16.44 74.46
C VAL A 202 20.82 16.83 73.16
N SER A 203 22.10 17.10 73.32
CA SER A 203 22.95 17.44 72.18
C SER A 203 23.96 16.31 71.90
N TYR A 204 24.16 16.00 70.64
CA TYR A 204 25.14 15.03 70.16
C TYR A 204 26.39 15.74 69.69
N LEU A 205 27.56 15.50 70.32
CA LEU A 205 28.82 16.18 69.96
C LEU A 205 29.36 15.83 68.57
N ASN A 206 29.15 14.60 68.15
CA ASN A 206 29.68 14.09 66.88
C ASN A 206 28.53 13.47 66.04
N PRO A 207 27.65 14.28 65.45
CA PRO A 207 26.56 13.74 64.66
C PRO A 207 27.12 13.00 63.39
N ILE A 208 26.49 11.86 63.09
CA ILE A 208 26.82 11.08 61.90
C ILE A 208 25.93 11.55 60.74
N ASN A 209 26.54 12.06 59.68
CA ASN A 209 25.82 12.58 58.51
C ASN A 209 25.73 11.56 57.41
N LYS A 210 24.64 11.59 56.67
CA LYS A 210 24.40 10.78 55.47
C LYS A 210 24.92 11.52 54.23
N LYS A 211 25.91 10.99 53.53
CA LYS A 211 26.31 11.46 52.21
C LYS A 211 25.89 10.45 51.18
N ARG A 212 25.09 10.83 50.24
CA ARG A 212 24.79 9.99 49.07
C ARG A 212 25.90 10.15 48.06
N GLN A 213 26.50 9.05 47.64
CA GLN A 213 27.60 9.00 46.67
C GLN A 213 27.31 7.92 45.64
N ILE A 214 27.72 8.17 44.38
CA ILE A 214 27.65 7.14 43.32
C ILE A 214 28.53 5.95 43.74
N ASN A 215 27.95 4.74 43.59
CA ASN A 215 28.69 3.51 43.88
C ASN A 215 29.37 3.03 42.62
N PHE A 216 30.60 3.38 42.38
CA PHE A 216 31.38 2.90 41.24
C PHE A 216 31.86 1.44 41.40
N ASP A 217 31.73 0.87 42.59
CA ASP A 217 32.05 -0.54 42.86
C ASP A 217 30.82 -1.42 42.81
N GLU A 218 29.70 -0.92 42.26
CA GLU A 218 28.47 -1.70 42.16
C GLU A 218 28.63 -2.83 41.15
N GLU A 219 28.60 -4.04 41.66
CA GLU A 219 28.98 -5.26 40.93
C GLU A 219 28.14 -5.46 39.63
N LEU A 220 26.87 -5.18 39.67
CA LEU A 220 25.99 -5.29 38.48
C LEU A 220 26.44 -4.30 37.40
N LEU A 221 26.74 -3.07 37.75
CA LEU A 221 27.16 -2.05 36.78
C LEU A 221 28.58 -2.34 36.27
N VAL A 222 29.47 -2.85 37.11
CA VAL A 222 30.79 -3.32 36.69
C VAL A 222 30.68 -4.46 35.67
N ILE A 223 29.84 -5.44 35.93
CA ILE A 223 29.57 -6.55 34.98
C ILE A 223 28.96 -6.00 33.70
N TYR A 224 27.97 -5.12 33.80
CA TYR A 224 27.28 -4.53 32.66
C TYR A 224 28.25 -3.75 31.75
N TYR A 225 29.04 -2.82 32.29
CA TYR A 225 29.99 -2.07 31.48
C TYR A 225 31.11 -2.95 30.93
N SER A 226 31.46 -4.03 31.61
CA SER A 226 32.40 -5.03 31.07
C SER A 226 31.80 -5.80 29.91
N VAL A 227 30.51 -6.14 29.94
CA VAL A 227 29.79 -6.73 28.83
C VAL A 227 29.74 -5.77 27.65
N LEU A 228 29.44 -4.48 27.91
CA LEU A 228 29.41 -3.47 26.82
C LEU A 228 30.80 -3.29 26.20
N GLN A 229 31.87 -3.31 26.97
CA GLN A 229 33.26 -3.26 26.45
C GLN A 229 33.53 -4.45 25.54
N HIS A 230 33.17 -5.65 25.98
CA HIS A 230 33.29 -6.84 25.15
C HIS A 230 32.48 -6.78 23.87
N MET A 231 31.26 -6.26 23.95
CA MET A 231 30.41 -6.02 22.77
C MET A 231 31.06 -5.05 21.77
N HIS A 232 31.72 -4.02 22.28
CA HIS A 232 32.45 -3.07 21.44
C HIS A 232 33.66 -3.72 20.78
N ASP A 233 34.50 -4.39 21.58
CA ASP A 233 35.80 -4.87 21.15
C ASP A 233 35.68 -6.10 20.23
N GLU A 234 34.75 -7.02 20.52
CA GLU A 234 34.62 -8.29 19.78
C GLU A 234 33.59 -8.23 18.66
N TYR A 235 32.47 -7.47 18.84
CA TYR A 235 31.38 -7.46 17.89
C TYR A 235 31.18 -6.09 17.20
N GLY A 236 31.99 -5.08 17.52
CA GLY A 236 31.92 -3.76 16.89
C GLY A 236 30.64 -2.94 17.21
N PHE A 237 29.93 -3.27 18.30
CA PHE A 237 28.71 -2.55 18.66
C PHE A 237 29.02 -1.13 19.18
N PRO A 238 28.36 -0.08 18.66
CA PRO A 238 28.52 1.26 19.19
C PRO A 238 27.77 1.40 20.52
N VAL A 239 28.51 1.41 21.62
CA VAL A 239 28.00 1.53 22.99
C VAL A 239 28.71 2.63 23.74
N ARG A 240 28.06 3.19 24.76
CA ARG A 240 28.62 4.19 25.65
C ARG A 240 29.04 3.55 26.97
N ILE A 241 30.29 3.63 27.28
CA ILE A 241 30.86 3.00 28.46
C ILE A 241 31.29 4.07 29.46
N ASN A 242 30.85 3.91 30.70
CA ASN A 242 31.30 4.81 31.78
C ASN A 242 32.65 4.34 32.35
N VAL A 243 33.67 5.06 31.96
CA VAL A 243 35.08 4.76 32.33
C VAL A 243 35.40 4.86 33.84
N ASN A 244 34.49 5.41 34.65
CA ASN A 244 34.72 5.48 36.11
C ASN A 244 34.47 4.12 36.80
N PHE A 245 33.87 3.15 36.13
CA PHE A 245 33.66 1.81 36.67
C PHE A 245 34.93 0.93 36.41
N PRO A 246 35.38 0.13 37.37
CA PRO A 246 36.48 -0.82 37.15
C PRO A 246 36.01 -1.97 36.28
N LEU A 247 36.42 -2.02 35.00
CA LEU A 247 35.99 -3.02 34.05
C LEU A 247 36.71 -4.37 34.30
N ILE A 248 36.00 -5.46 34.13
CA ILE A 248 36.56 -6.82 34.12
C ILE A 248 37.00 -7.11 32.68
N GLN A 249 38.31 -7.31 32.48
CA GLN A 249 38.92 -7.48 31.16
C GLN A 249 39.83 -8.72 31.08
N GLY A 250 40.15 -9.12 29.87
CA GLY A 250 41.08 -10.19 29.56
C GLY A 250 40.69 -11.54 30.20
N ILE A 251 41.63 -12.29 30.72
CA ILE A 251 41.45 -13.63 31.31
C ILE A 251 40.33 -13.67 32.37
N LYS A 252 40.13 -12.57 33.11
CA LYS A 252 39.05 -12.50 34.10
C LYS A 252 37.67 -12.47 33.44
N PHE A 253 37.50 -11.74 32.34
CA PHE A 253 36.23 -11.70 31.60
C PHE A 253 35.95 -13.01 30.89
N GLU A 254 36.98 -13.67 30.32
CA GLU A 254 36.82 -15.00 29.76
C GLU A 254 36.30 -16.03 30.80
N ARG A 255 36.73 -15.94 32.04
CA ARG A 255 36.18 -16.77 33.12
C ARG A 255 34.70 -16.47 33.39
N TYR A 256 34.28 -15.19 33.22
CA TYR A 256 32.87 -14.83 33.32
C TYR A 256 32.07 -15.44 32.17
N ILE A 257 32.58 -15.42 30.95
CA ILE A 257 31.96 -16.06 29.78
C ILE A 257 31.87 -17.59 30.00
N LYS A 258 32.91 -18.22 30.50
CA LYS A 258 32.97 -19.68 30.80
C LYS A 258 32.10 -20.12 31.99
N GLY A 259 31.00 -19.38 32.29
CA GLY A 259 29.91 -19.76 33.23
C GLY A 259 30.05 -19.15 34.64
N TYR A 260 31.17 -18.47 34.97
CA TYR A 260 31.29 -17.78 36.25
C TYR A 260 30.32 -16.58 36.33
N GLY A 261 30.16 -15.82 35.25
CA GLY A 261 29.26 -14.68 35.19
C GLY A 261 27.81 -15.06 35.50
N LYS A 262 27.31 -16.13 34.90
CA LYS A 262 25.97 -16.69 35.17
C LYS A 262 25.79 -17.06 36.64
N ARG A 263 26.76 -17.77 37.23
CA ARG A 263 26.72 -18.16 38.65
C ARG A 263 26.72 -16.94 39.56
N ARG A 264 27.62 -15.97 39.27
CA ARG A 264 27.77 -14.76 40.07
C ARG A 264 26.51 -13.88 40.03
N LEU A 265 25.94 -13.68 38.85
CA LEU A 265 24.66 -12.94 38.70
C LEU A 265 23.53 -13.60 39.51
N LYS A 266 23.41 -14.91 39.51
CA LYS A 266 22.42 -15.62 40.37
C LYS A 266 22.61 -15.28 41.87
N GLN A 267 23.89 -15.22 42.33
CA GLN A 267 24.20 -14.94 43.72
C GLN A 267 23.84 -13.51 44.16
N ILE A 268 23.95 -12.54 43.24
CA ILE A 268 23.72 -11.13 43.56
C ILE A 268 22.30 -10.64 43.29
N LYS A 269 21.43 -11.45 42.65
CA LYS A 269 20.06 -11.08 42.27
C LYS A 269 19.25 -10.49 43.41
N TYR A 270 19.34 -11.06 44.61
CA TYR A 270 18.59 -10.64 45.78
C TYR A 270 18.94 -9.25 46.33
N LYS A 271 20.05 -8.65 45.84
CA LYS A 271 20.43 -7.28 46.17
C LYS A 271 19.61 -6.21 45.47
N TYR A 272 18.91 -6.59 44.40
CA TYR A 272 18.25 -5.64 43.51
C TYR A 272 16.71 -5.76 43.63
N PHE A 273 16.05 -4.59 43.83
CA PHE A 273 14.60 -4.49 44.02
C PHE A 273 13.96 -3.49 43.06
N SER A 274 14.74 -2.62 42.43
CA SER A 274 14.18 -1.68 41.44
C SER A 274 14.01 -2.36 40.09
N ASP A 275 12.91 -2.04 39.40
CA ASP A 275 12.58 -2.62 38.10
C ASP A 275 13.73 -2.45 37.09
N LYS A 276 14.35 -1.26 37.06
CA LYS A 276 15.52 -1.00 36.18
C LYS A 276 16.75 -1.84 36.51
N ALA A 277 17.01 -2.08 37.77
CA ALA A 277 18.13 -2.92 38.17
C ALA A 277 17.85 -4.39 37.88
N LEU A 278 16.61 -4.83 38.05
CA LEU A 278 16.19 -6.20 37.71
C LEU A 278 16.22 -6.43 36.20
N GLU A 279 15.75 -5.46 35.40
CA GLU A 279 15.85 -5.50 33.94
C GLU A 279 17.30 -5.61 33.48
N LEU A 280 18.18 -4.77 34.02
CA LEU A 280 19.60 -4.81 33.73
C LEU A 280 20.23 -6.15 34.13
N TRP A 281 19.86 -6.66 35.31
CA TRP A 281 20.32 -7.96 35.77
C TRP A 281 19.87 -9.08 34.80
N GLU A 282 18.64 -9.07 34.35
CA GLU A 282 18.10 -10.04 33.40
C GLU A 282 18.86 -10.00 32.07
N LEU A 283 19.18 -8.82 31.56
CA LEU A 283 19.95 -8.65 30.31
C LEU A 283 21.39 -9.18 30.46
N CYS A 284 22.09 -8.81 31.54
CA CYS A 284 23.40 -9.33 31.81
C CYS A 284 23.38 -10.86 32.03
N TYR A 285 22.38 -11.37 32.70
CA TYR A 285 22.20 -12.80 32.89
C TYR A 285 21.99 -13.51 31.55
N ALA A 286 21.12 -12.99 30.66
CA ALA A 286 20.90 -13.54 29.34
C ALA A 286 22.17 -13.55 28.49
N PHE A 287 23.04 -12.52 28.60
CA PHE A 287 24.32 -12.49 27.91
C PHE A 287 25.26 -13.66 28.33
N PHE A 288 25.29 -14.02 29.62
CA PHE A 288 26.10 -15.13 30.11
C PHE A 288 25.37 -16.46 30.14
N ASP A 289 24.09 -16.53 29.86
CA ASP A 289 23.29 -17.76 29.81
C ASP A 289 23.39 -18.45 28.44
N ARG A 290 24.55 -18.28 27.79
CA ARG A 290 24.86 -19.08 26.62
C ARG A 290 25.01 -20.54 27.06
N PRO A 291 24.56 -21.50 26.25
CA PRO A 291 24.90 -22.89 26.50
C PRO A 291 26.43 -23.11 26.32
N ASP A 292 27.17 -22.87 27.40
CA ASP A 292 28.57 -23.16 27.41
C ASP A 292 28.78 -24.67 27.48
N ASN A 293 29.60 -25.20 26.55
CA ASN A 293 30.50 -26.33 26.71
C ASN A 293 30.05 -27.46 27.66
N ILE A 294 28.80 -27.87 27.60
CA ILE A 294 28.48 -29.22 27.96
C ILE A 294 28.71 -30.02 26.68
N MET A 295 29.75 -30.85 26.70
CA MET A 295 30.08 -31.84 25.67
C MET A 295 28.88 -32.74 25.36
N LEU A 296 27.96 -32.23 24.61
CA LEU A 296 26.93 -32.99 23.94
C LEU A 296 26.94 -32.52 22.50
N ASN A 297 27.15 -33.43 21.59
CA ASN A 297 27.17 -33.31 20.14
C ASN A 297 25.86 -32.76 19.56
N VAL A 298 25.45 -31.59 19.98
CA VAL A 298 24.28 -30.89 19.42
C VAL A 298 24.79 -29.63 18.74
N ASP A 299 24.63 -29.59 17.46
CA ASP A 299 24.87 -28.43 16.62
C ASP A 299 24.10 -27.21 17.17
N GLN A 300 24.79 -26.32 17.91
CA GLN A 300 24.18 -25.20 18.66
C GLN A 300 24.20 -23.89 17.89
N ARG A 301 24.40 -23.95 16.59
CA ARG A 301 24.44 -22.76 15.73
C ARG A 301 23.11 -22.03 15.69
N GLU A 302 23.19 -20.73 15.86
CA GLU A 302 22.05 -19.84 15.81
C GLU A 302 22.04 -19.10 14.48
N TYR A 303 20.92 -19.09 13.77
CA TYR A 303 20.79 -18.36 12.52
C TYR A 303 19.36 -17.88 12.24
N LEU A 304 19.27 -16.78 11.52
CA LEU A 304 18.06 -16.24 10.92
C LEU A 304 18.41 -15.77 9.50
N LEU A 305 18.15 -16.62 8.52
CA LEU A 305 18.52 -16.43 7.13
C LEU A 305 17.30 -16.52 6.23
N VAL A 306 17.26 -15.73 5.22
CA VAL A 306 16.20 -15.72 4.19
C VAL A 306 16.80 -16.03 2.85
N LYS A 307 16.26 -17.05 2.19
CA LYS A 307 16.55 -17.36 0.79
C LYS A 307 15.78 -16.42 -0.12
N SER A 308 16.44 -15.90 -1.16
CA SER A 308 15.78 -15.04 -2.15
C SER A 308 15.16 -13.78 -1.53
N PHE A 309 16.00 -12.93 -0.97
CA PHE A 309 15.57 -11.72 -0.23
C PHE A 309 14.68 -10.77 -1.05
N HIS A 310 14.66 -10.86 -2.38
CA HIS A 310 13.72 -10.11 -3.23
C HIS A 310 12.26 -10.31 -2.80
N ILE A 311 11.87 -11.53 -2.39
CA ILE A 311 10.49 -11.81 -1.92
C ILE A 311 10.18 -11.06 -0.62
N VAL A 312 11.18 -10.95 0.27
CA VAL A 312 11.05 -10.15 1.49
C VAL A 312 10.91 -8.67 1.15
N PHE A 313 11.73 -8.19 0.22
CA PHE A 313 11.66 -6.80 -0.23
C PHE A 313 10.30 -6.47 -0.86
N GLU A 314 9.78 -7.32 -1.75
CA GLU A 314 8.43 -7.19 -2.32
C GLU A 314 7.37 -7.15 -1.21
N SER A 315 7.43 -8.05 -0.23
CA SER A 315 6.50 -8.06 0.89
C SER A 315 6.59 -6.81 1.77
N ILE A 316 7.79 -6.29 1.99
CA ILE A 316 8.01 -5.04 2.72
C ILE A 316 7.36 -3.87 1.99
N ILE A 317 7.61 -3.74 0.68
CA ILE A 317 7.03 -2.66 -0.12
C ILE A 317 5.51 -2.81 -0.19
N ASP A 318 4.99 -4.03 -0.37
CA ASP A 318 3.54 -4.29 -0.40
C ASP A 318 2.87 -3.82 0.91
N GLU A 319 3.41 -4.19 2.06
CA GLU A 319 2.87 -3.76 3.36
C GLU A 319 2.97 -2.23 3.56
N LEU A 320 4.07 -1.64 3.15
CA LEU A 320 4.28 -0.20 3.30
C LEU A 320 3.37 0.62 2.40
N ILE A 321 3.11 0.17 1.16
CA ILE A 321 2.34 0.92 0.15
C ILE A 321 0.87 0.49 0.11
N ALA A 322 0.58 -0.81 -0.02
CA ALA A 322 -0.79 -1.31 -0.09
C ALA A 322 -1.46 -1.35 1.29
N GLY A 323 -0.71 -1.69 2.33
CA GLY A 323 -1.22 -1.75 3.69
C GLY A 323 -2.27 -2.85 3.87
N ASP A 324 -3.24 -2.60 4.75
CA ASP A 324 -4.27 -3.58 5.12
C ASP A 324 -5.54 -3.49 4.24
N GLN A 325 -5.45 -2.93 3.04
CA GLN A 325 -6.61 -2.87 2.14
C GLN A 325 -7.04 -4.28 1.72
N LYS A 326 -8.30 -4.61 2.01
CA LYS A 326 -8.89 -5.88 1.60
C LYS A 326 -9.38 -5.77 0.15
N LEU A 327 -8.53 -6.12 -0.78
CA LEU A 327 -8.86 -6.18 -2.21
C LEU A 327 -9.32 -7.59 -2.59
N PRO A 328 -10.16 -7.73 -3.64
CA PRO A 328 -10.48 -9.03 -4.23
C PRO A 328 -9.20 -9.77 -4.63
N LYS A 329 -9.14 -11.08 -4.36
CA LYS A 329 -7.95 -11.89 -4.65
C LYS A 329 -7.62 -11.92 -6.14
N GLU A 330 -8.64 -11.92 -6.98
CA GLU A 330 -8.55 -11.99 -8.44
C GLU A 330 -7.82 -10.78 -9.06
N LEU A 331 -7.76 -9.66 -8.35
CA LEU A 331 -6.97 -8.50 -8.76
C LEU A 331 -5.47 -8.72 -8.59
N LYS A 332 -5.06 -9.42 -7.54
CA LYS A 332 -3.66 -9.70 -7.25
C LYS A 332 -3.19 -11.00 -7.92
N ASP A 333 -3.98 -12.05 -7.78
CA ASP A 333 -3.76 -13.36 -8.40
C ASP A 333 -4.66 -13.44 -9.65
N GLN A 334 -4.13 -13.03 -10.79
CA GLN A 334 -4.89 -12.87 -12.03
C GLN A 334 -5.23 -14.22 -12.70
N PRO A 335 -6.33 -14.30 -13.47
CA PRO A 335 -6.80 -15.56 -14.06
C PRO A 335 -5.80 -16.23 -15.02
N ASP A 336 -4.88 -15.47 -15.61
CA ASP A 336 -3.81 -15.97 -16.48
C ASP A 336 -2.60 -16.54 -15.72
N GLY A 337 -2.73 -16.68 -14.39
CA GLY A 337 -1.71 -17.22 -13.52
C GLY A 337 -0.60 -16.22 -13.15
N LYS A 338 -0.72 -14.98 -13.55
CA LYS A 338 0.20 -13.91 -13.15
C LYS A 338 -0.21 -13.31 -11.81
N ARG A 339 0.78 -12.84 -11.08
CA ARG A 339 0.58 -12.14 -9.81
C ARG A 339 1.14 -10.73 -9.88
N VAL A 340 0.34 -9.77 -9.42
CA VAL A 340 0.73 -8.37 -9.28
C VAL A 340 1.41 -8.20 -7.92
N ASP A 341 2.61 -7.63 -7.88
CA ASP A 341 3.36 -7.46 -6.62
C ASP A 341 2.63 -6.49 -5.70
N HIS A 342 2.25 -5.32 -6.22
CA HIS A 342 1.58 -4.29 -5.45
C HIS A 342 0.34 -3.77 -6.18
N ILE A 343 -0.79 -3.74 -5.47
CA ILE A 343 -2.02 -3.11 -5.94
C ILE A 343 -2.73 -2.46 -4.75
N TYR A 344 -3.20 -1.23 -4.94
CA TYR A 344 -3.97 -0.52 -3.93
C TYR A 344 -4.95 0.45 -4.58
N GLN A 345 -5.96 0.85 -3.81
CA GLN A 345 -6.93 1.88 -4.18
C GLN A 345 -6.46 3.23 -3.63
N TYR A 346 -6.53 4.24 -4.46
CA TYR A 346 -6.26 5.63 -4.08
C TYR A 346 -7.01 6.59 -4.99
N GLN A 347 -7.08 7.87 -4.60
CA GLN A 347 -7.83 8.92 -5.30
C GLN A 347 -7.59 8.93 -6.80
N GLU A 348 -8.66 9.14 -7.55
CA GLU A 348 -8.61 9.27 -8.99
C GLU A 348 -7.75 10.45 -9.47
N LEU A 349 -7.40 10.48 -10.75
CA LEU A 349 -6.46 11.45 -11.31
C LEU A 349 -7.15 12.71 -11.83
N THR A 350 -8.42 12.60 -12.20
CA THR A 350 -9.14 13.62 -12.99
C THR A 350 -10.02 14.54 -12.16
N ASN A 351 -10.23 14.23 -10.90
CA ASN A 351 -10.92 15.06 -9.93
C ASN A 351 -10.11 15.13 -8.62
N ASN A 352 -9.78 16.35 -8.17
CA ASN A 352 -8.99 16.55 -6.96
C ASN A 352 -9.86 16.60 -5.68
N GLU A 353 -11.16 16.69 -5.81
CA GLU A 353 -12.11 16.92 -4.70
C GLU A 353 -12.98 15.72 -4.39
N THR A 354 -12.85 14.62 -5.16
CA THR A 354 -13.65 13.41 -4.97
C THR A 354 -12.99 12.42 -4.03
N ASP A 355 -13.82 11.63 -3.36
CA ASP A 355 -13.39 10.44 -2.60
C ASP A 355 -13.36 9.17 -3.48
N ASP A 356 -13.68 9.30 -4.77
CA ASP A 356 -13.61 8.18 -5.71
C ASP A 356 -12.17 7.71 -5.88
N ASN A 357 -12.00 6.40 -5.92
CA ASN A 357 -10.70 5.77 -6.02
C ASN A 357 -10.54 5.05 -7.36
N ILE A 358 -9.29 4.90 -7.78
CA ILE A 358 -8.85 4.03 -8.86
C ILE A 358 -7.80 3.06 -8.36
N TYR A 359 -7.48 2.04 -9.15
CA TYR A 359 -6.40 1.13 -8.83
C TYR A 359 -5.05 1.68 -9.29
N TYR A 360 -4.05 1.53 -8.44
CA TYR A 360 -2.64 1.76 -8.74
C TYR A 360 -1.93 0.42 -8.68
N ILE A 361 -1.08 0.15 -9.66
CA ILE A 361 -0.35 -1.11 -9.77
C ILE A 361 1.15 -0.83 -9.71
N GLY A 362 1.87 -1.67 -8.99
CA GLY A 362 3.31 -1.54 -8.87
C GLY A 362 4.05 -2.86 -8.88
N ASP A 363 5.33 -2.76 -9.12
CA ASP A 363 6.29 -3.87 -9.07
C ASP A 363 7.56 -3.39 -8.38
N SER A 364 8.13 -4.23 -7.51
CA SER A 364 9.38 -3.96 -6.81
C SER A 364 10.56 -4.56 -7.52
N LYS A 365 11.66 -3.81 -7.61
CA LYS A 365 12.91 -4.24 -8.22
C LYS A 365 14.05 -4.25 -7.22
N TYR A 366 14.56 -5.43 -6.98
CA TYR A 366 15.67 -5.69 -6.07
C TYR A 366 16.89 -6.12 -6.88
N TYR A 367 17.67 -5.13 -7.34
CA TYR A 367 18.81 -5.32 -8.22
C TYR A 367 20.13 -4.82 -7.60
N LYS A 368 21.25 -5.26 -8.15
CA LYS A 368 22.56 -4.64 -7.94
C LYS A 368 22.50 -3.21 -8.47
N ARG A 369 23.24 -2.31 -7.85
CA ARG A 369 23.29 -0.91 -8.25
C ARG A 369 23.75 -0.77 -9.70
N GLY A 370 23.10 0.09 -10.47
CA GLY A 370 23.42 0.35 -11.89
C GLY A 370 22.71 -0.54 -12.89
N ASN A 371 21.98 -1.58 -12.46
CA ASN A 371 21.19 -2.40 -13.36
C ASN A 371 19.93 -1.65 -13.81
N SER A 372 19.70 -1.60 -15.12
CA SER A 372 18.53 -0.97 -15.71
C SER A 372 17.33 -1.91 -15.77
N LEU A 373 16.13 -1.33 -15.75
CA LEU A 373 14.88 -2.07 -16.00
C LEU A 373 14.88 -2.71 -17.39
N GLY A 374 14.64 -4.01 -17.44
CA GLY A 374 14.44 -4.74 -18.68
C GLY A 374 13.12 -4.39 -19.36
N LYS A 375 13.10 -4.39 -20.70
CA LYS A 375 11.87 -4.20 -21.49
C LYS A 375 10.76 -5.16 -21.09
N GLU A 376 11.10 -6.38 -20.73
CA GLU A 376 10.16 -7.42 -20.28
C GLU A 376 9.36 -7.01 -19.04
N SER A 377 9.99 -6.32 -18.08
CA SER A 377 9.30 -5.83 -16.89
C SER A 377 8.21 -4.80 -17.24
N VAL A 378 8.50 -3.90 -18.17
CA VAL A 378 7.52 -2.91 -18.67
C VAL A 378 6.35 -3.61 -19.36
N TYR A 379 6.62 -4.65 -20.19
CA TYR A 379 5.56 -5.41 -20.84
C TYR A 379 4.70 -6.20 -19.85
N LYS A 380 5.30 -6.74 -18.79
CA LYS A 380 4.54 -7.39 -17.71
C LYS A 380 3.57 -6.42 -17.06
N GLN A 381 4.03 -5.21 -16.67
CA GLN A 381 3.18 -4.17 -16.07
C GLN A 381 2.03 -3.76 -16.99
N PHE A 382 2.29 -3.61 -18.28
CA PHE A 382 1.24 -3.34 -19.26
C PHE A 382 0.18 -4.46 -19.29
N THR A 383 0.60 -5.71 -19.23
CA THR A 383 -0.33 -6.84 -19.18
C THR A 383 -1.16 -6.84 -17.89
N TYR A 384 -0.53 -6.55 -16.74
CA TYR A 384 -1.23 -6.44 -15.44
C TYR A 384 -2.31 -5.36 -15.46
N ALA A 385 -2.00 -4.18 -16.00
CA ALA A 385 -2.96 -3.09 -16.13
C ALA A 385 -4.16 -3.50 -17.00
N ARG A 386 -3.91 -4.14 -18.14
CA ARG A 386 -4.98 -4.66 -19.01
C ARG A 386 -5.83 -5.70 -18.33
N ASN A 387 -5.25 -6.60 -17.57
CA ASN A 387 -5.98 -7.63 -16.83
C ASN A 387 -6.87 -7.01 -15.72
N VAL A 388 -6.41 -5.96 -15.04
CA VAL A 388 -7.25 -5.23 -14.09
C VAL A 388 -8.42 -4.54 -14.78
N ILE A 389 -8.18 -3.93 -15.94
CA ILE A 389 -9.27 -3.34 -16.75
C ILE A 389 -10.25 -4.43 -17.19
N GLN A 390 -9.77 -5.58 -17.66
CA GLN A 390 -10.63 -6.69 -18.05
C GLN A 390 -11.47 -7.20 -16.88
N TRP A 391 -10.85 -7.36 -15.70
CA TRP A 391 -11.59 -7.74 -14.49
C TRP A 391 -12.70 -6.72 -14.16
N ASN A 392 -12.43 -5.43 -14.31
CA ASN A 392 -13.43 -4.39 -14.12
C ASN A 392 -14.57 -4.49 -15.14
N ILE A 393 -14.24 -4.77 -16.41
CA ILE A 393 -15.24 -4.99 -17.47
C ILE A 393 -16.13 -6.19 -17.13
N ASP A 394 -15.52 -7.30 -16.69
CA ASP A 394 -16.25 -8.50 -16.33
C ASP A 394 -17.21 -8.27 -15.15
N LEU A 395 -16.76 -7.52 -14.11
CA LEU A 395 -17.62 -7.13 -13.02
C LEU A 395 -18.82 -6.30 -13.50
N PHE A 396 -18.58 -5.39 -14.43
CA PHE A 396 -19.62 -4.56 -14.98
C PHE A 396 -20.65 -5.38 -15.78
N ASN A 397 -20.16 -6.28 -16.64
CA ASN A 397 -21.01 -7.17 -17.45
C ASN A 397 -21.83 -8.13 -16.58
N ASP A 398 -21.26 -8.58 -15.46
CA ASP A 398 -21.94 -9.44 -14.49
C ASP A 398 -22.94 -8.70 -13.60
N GLY A 399 -23.02 -7.37 -13.68
CA GLY A 399 -23.84 -6.56 -12.80
C GLY A 399 -23.37 -6.54 -11.34
N LYS A 400 -22.09 -6.84 -11.09
CA LYS A 400 -21.50 -6.94 -9.75
C LYS A 400 -20.57 -5.78 -9.41
N ALA A 401 -20.47 -4.79 -10.29
CA ALA A 401 -19.51 -3.69 -10.15
C ALA A 401 -19.68 -2.93 -8.82
N GLU A 402 -20.89 -2.54 -8.46
CA GLU A 402 -21.14 -1.82 -7.20
C GLU A 402 -20.92 -2.69 -5.95
N ALA A 403 -21.24 -3.97 -6.04
CA ALA A 403 -21.15 -4.90 -4.90
C ALA A 403 -19.70 -5.27 -4.54
N ARG A 404 -18.78 -5.25 -5.50
CA ARG A 404 -17.40 -5.71 -5.32
C ARG A 404 -16.35 -4.60 -5.36
N SER A 405 -16.62 -3.52 -6.10
CA SER A 405 -15.67 -2.41 -6.26
C SER A 405 -15.80 -1.31 -5.20
N GLY A 406 -16.94 -1.23 -4.49
CA GLY A 406 -17.20 -0.13 -3.56
C GLY A 406 -17.19 1.22 -4.28
N HIS A 407 -16.40 2.17 -3.76
CA HIS A 407 -16.24 3.51 -4.36
C HIS A 407 -15.15 3.57 -5.44
N VAL A 408 -14.83 2.45 -6.09
CA VAL A 408 -13.83 2.45 -7.16
C VAL A 408 -14.49 2.82 -8.47
N LYS A 409 -14.03 3.91 -9.07
CA LYS A 409 -14.46 4.37 -10.38
C LYS A 409 -13.78 3.54 -11.47
N LEU A 410 -14.51 2.67 -12.12
CA LEU A 410 -13.97 1.74 -13.11
C LEU A 410 -13.95 2.34 -14.50
N ARG A 411 -14.96 3.12 -14.85
CA ARG A 411 -15.11 3.83 -16.12
C ARG A 411 -15.97 5.05 -15.96
N ASP A 412 -15.96 5.89 -16.97
CA ASP A 412 -16.87 7.01 -17.10
C ASP A 412 -18.21 6.54 -17.71
N ASP A 413 -19.29 6.69 -16.97
CA ASP A 413 -20.61 6.19 -17.39
C ASP A 413 -21.21 6.93 -18.60
N VAL A 414 -20.81 8.17 -18.83
CA VAL A 414 -21.31 9.00 -19.91
C VAL A 414 -20.53 8.80 -21.20
N THR A 415 -19.23 8.80 -21.10
CA THR A 415 -18.31 8.72 -22.25
C THR A 415 -17.82 7.33 -22.55
N GLU A 416 -18.11 6.38 -21.63
CA GLU A 416 -17.66 4.98 -21.69
C GLU A 416 -16.13 4.81 -21.78
N GLY A 417 -15.39 5.84 -21.40
CA GLY A 417 -13.93 5.79 -21.31
C GLY A 417 -13.47 4.97 -20.10
N TYR A 418 -12.42 4.18 -20.26
CA TYR A 418 -11.84 3.42 -19.16
C TYR A 418 -10.90 4.30 -18.34
N ASN A 419 -11.01 4.21 -17.02
CA ASN A 419 -10.09 4.91 -16.15
C ASN A 419 -8.66 4.38 -16.31
N ILE A 420 -7.73 5.31 -16.27
CA ILE A 420 -6.31 5.03 -16.34
C ILE A 420 -5.91 4.27 -15.09
N ILE A 421 -5.09 3.23 -15.26
CA ILE A 421 -4.46 2.51 -14.18
C ILE A 421 -3.00 2.96 -14.11
N PRO A 422 -2.64 3.81 -13.13
CA PRO A 422 -1.27 4.24 -12.95
C PRO A 422 -0.38 3.07 -12.56
N ASN A 423 0.79 3.00 -13.18
CA ASN A 423 1.79 2.00 -12.88
C ASN A 423 3.05 2.64 -12.31
N PHE A 424 3.73 1.92 -11.43
CA PHE A 424 4.99 2.35 -10.87
C PHE A 424 5.96 1.19 -10.70
N PHE A 425 7.25 1.51 -10.83
CA PHE A 425 8.32 0.64 -10.33
C PHE A 425 8.95 1.28 -9.10
N ILE A 426 9.34 0.44 -8.17
CA ILE A 426 10.15 0.83 -7.03
C ILE A 426 11.43 0.00 -7.02
N SER A 427 12.57 0.67 -7.21
CA SER A 427 13.88 0.03 -7.11
C SER A 427 14.50 0.31 -5.75
N ALA A 428 15.04 -0.75 -5.15
CA ALA A 428 15.91 -0.62 -3.99
C ALA A 428 17.21 0.06 -4.43
N ASN A 429 17.56 1.16 -3.81
CA ASN A 429 18.81 1.86 -4.08
C ASN A 429 19.47 2.33 -2.78
N GLN A 430 20.79 2.27 -2.74
CA GLN A 430 21.57 2.75 -1.61
C GLN A 430 22.68 3.68 -2.11
N ASN A 431 22.28 4.84 -2.61
CA ASN A 431 23.21 5.86 -3.11
C ASN A 431 23.73 6.79 -2.01
N VAL A 432 23.07 6.86 -0.87
CA VAL A 432 23.36 7.78 0.21
C VAL A 432 23.46 7.01 1.51
N LEU A 433 24.53 7.22 2.26
CA LEU A 433 24.75 6.58 3.56
C LEU A 433 23.81 7.11 4.66
N GLN A 434 23.08 8.21 4.37
CA GLN A 434 22.20 8.84 5.34
C GLN A 434 20.77 8.29 5.24
N PRO A 435 20.13 7.95 6.36
CA PRO A 435 18.78 7.38 6.39
C PRO A 435 17.65 8.38 6.16
N GLU A 436 17.96 9.65 5.90
CA GLU A 436 16.97 10.74 5.85
C GLU A 436 16.24 10.84 4.50
N ASP A 437 16.86 10.38 3.43
CA ASP A 437 16.28 10.36 2.09
C ASP A 437 15.43 9.10 1.88
N ASP A 438 14.12 9.24 1.91
CA ASP A 438 13.21 8.10 1.89
C ASP A 438 12.89 7.56 0.48
N ILE A 439 12.50 8.44 -0.46
CA ILE A 439 12.11 8.04 -1.82
C ILE A 439 12.35 9.19 -2.81
N LYS A 440 12.88 8.86 -3.96
CA LYS A 440 13.12 9.81 -5.05
C LYS A 440 12.59 9.27 -6.37
N LEU A 441 12.03 10.16 -7.19
CA LEU A 441 11.77 9.87 -8.58
C LEU A 441 13.10 9.81 -9.32
N ILE A 442 13.29 8.78 -10.15
CA ILE A 442 14.47 8.69 -11.00
C ILE A 442 14.37 9.76 -12.08
N ASP A 443 15.23 10.77 -11.97
CA ASP A 443 15.37 11.83 -12.97
C ASP A 443 16.57 11.51 -13.87
N SER A 444 16.27 11.22 -15.13
CA SER A 444 17.25 10.79 -16.12
C SER A 444 18.21 11.88 -16.61
N ASP A 445 17.88 13.15 -16.35
CA ASP A 445 18.64 14.25 -16.95
C ASP A 445 19.88 14.61 -16.14
N LYS A 446 20.05 14.09 -14.92
CA LYS A 446 21.14 14.45 -14.01
C LYS A 446 22.22 13.40 -13.81
N GLU A 447 21.94 12.15 -14.07
CA GLU A 447 22.92 11.06 -13.93
C GLU A 447 23.30 10.54 -15.32
N ALA A 448 24.55 10.74 -15.68
CA ALA A 448 25.09 10.40 -16.99
C ALA A 448 24.72 8.97 -17.42
N GLY A 449 23.86 8.85 -18.43
CA GLY A 449 23.59 7.61 -19.15
C GLY A 449 22.33 6.85 -18.77
N GLN A 450 21.59 7.21 -17.73
CA GLN A 450 20.33 6.53 -17.39
C GLN A 450 19.14 7.29 -17.97
N ARG A 451 18.32 6.57 -18.74
CA ARG A 451 17.17 7.13 -19.43
C ARG A 451 16.03 7.39 -18.44
N ARG A 452 15.35 8.51 -18.61
CA ARG A 452 14.06 8.79 -18.00
C ARG A 452 13.14 7.58 -18.17
N GLN A 453 12.75 6.94 -17.06
CA GLN A 453 11.90 5.75 -17.09
C GLN A 453 10.45 6.10 -16.78
N GLN A 454 9.99 7.17 -17.37
CA GLN A 454 8.58 7.52 -17.41
C GLN A 454 8.06 7.18 -18.79
N TYR A 455 7.00 6.38 -18.83
CA TYR A 455 6.39 5.96 -20.07
C TYR A 455 4.95 6.42 -20.13
N TYR A 456 4.65 7.15 -21.18
CA TYR A 456 3.30 7.24 -21.67
C TYR A 456 3.23 6.44 -22.99
N LEU A 457 2.28 5.52 -23.06
CA LEU A 457 2.08 4.69 -24.24
C LEU A 457 0.59 4.46 -24.44
N SER A 458 0.09 4.83 -25.62
CA SER A 458 -1.17 4.34 -26.13
C SER A 458 -0.87 3.54 -27.41
N ARG A 459 -1.16 2.25 -27.42
CA ARG A 459 -0.72 1.37 -28.50
C ARG A 459 -1.67 1.36 -29.69
N GLN A 460 -2.95 1.59 -29.45
CA GLN A 460 -3.95 1.56 -30.52
C GLN A 460 -4.28 2.96 -31.02
N PHE A 461 -4.36 3.93 -30.07
CA PHE A 461 -4.83 5.28 -30.39
C PHE A 461 -4.03 6.30 -29.57
N GLU A 462 -3.05 6.90 -30.22
CA GLU A 462 -2.05 7.73 -29.55
C GLU A 462 -2.62 9.04 -28.98
N ASN A 463 -3.75 9.50 -29.51
CA ASN A 463 -4.44 10.69 -29.05
C ASN A 463 -5.59 10.44 -28.05
N ARG A 464 -5.60 9.29 -27.37
CA ARG A 464 -6.63 8.93 -26.39
C ARG A 464 -6.04 8.83 -25.00
N LEU A 465 -6.66 9.50 -24.03
CA LEU A 465 -6.27 9.41 -22.64
C LEU A 465 -6.99 8.25 -21.94
N PHE A 466 -8.30 8.15 -22.12
CA PHE A 466 -9.14 7.12 -21.50
C PHE A 466 -9.33 5.93 -22.45
N ASP A 467 -8.25 5.16 -22.62
CA ASP A 467 -8.26 3.95 -23.41
C ASP A 467 -7.64 2.82 -22.60
N ARG A 468 -8.14 1.59 -22.78
CA ARG A 468 -7.61 0.42 -22.05
C ARG A 468 -6.14 0.11 -22.39
N ASP A 469 -5.64 0.65 -23.49
CA ASP A 469 -4.25 0.49 -23.91
C ASP A 469 -3.37 1.70 -23.52
N THR A 470 -3.93 2.70 -22.84
CA THR A 470 -3.15 3.80 -22.27
C THR A 470 -2.36 3.31 -21.06
N PHE A 471 -1.05 3.50 -21.11
CA PHE A 471 -0.12 3.05 -20.10
C PHE A 471 0.71 4.22 -19.58
N LEU A 472 0.62 4.44 -18.27
CA LEU A 472 1.39 5.45 -17.55
C LEU A 472 2.26 4.75 -16.52
N LEU A 473 3.55 4.94 -16.61
CA LEU A 473 4.53 4.32 -15.74
C LEU A 473 5.52 5.34 -15.20
N ALA A 474 5.69 5.37 -13.89
CA ALA A 474 6.74 6.13 -13.21
C ALA A 474 7.69 5.17 -12.48
N HIS A 475 8.97 5.50 -12.43
CA HIS A 475 9.97 4.70 -11.74
C HIS A 475 10.58 5.50 -10.58
N TYR A 476 10.64 4.90 -9.42
CA TYR A 476 11.12 5.50 -8.18
C TYR A 476 12.28 4.70 -7.60
N ASP A 477 13.29 5.40 -7.10
CA ASP A 477 14.31 4.83 -6.23
C ASP A 477 13.94 5.08 -4.78
N VAL A 478 13.98 4.04 -3.97
CA VAL A 478 13.75 4.11 -2.53
C VAL A 478 15.05 3.83 -1.79
N ASN A 479 15.36 4.66 -0.79
CA ASN A 479 16.49 4.40 0.09
C ASN A 479 16.26 3.07 0.82
N PHE A 480 17.11 2.10 0.52
CA PHE A 480 16.97 0.73 1.00
C PHE A 480 17.01 0.65 2.53
N LEU A 481 18.00 1.30 3.16
CA LEU A 481 18.14 1.32 4.61
C LEU A 481 16.91 1.94 5.28
N PHE A 482 16.39 3.04 4.73
CA PHE A 482 15.20 3.71 5.26
C PHE A 482 13.98 2.78 5.27
N VAL A 483 13.71 2.12 4.15
CA VAL A 483 12.55 1.22 3.99
C VAL A 483 12.65 0.01 4.92
N ILE A 484 13.82 -0.61 4.98
CA ILE A 484 14.08 -1.74 5.88
C ILE A 484 13.92 -1.31 7.35
N ALA A 485 14.43 -0.14 7.72
CA ALA A 485 14.31 0.39 9.08
C ALA A 485 12.85 0.75 9.43
N LEU A 486 12.09 1.35 8.51
CA LEU A 486 10.68 1.68 8.70
C LEU A 486 9.84 0.42 8.94
N TYR A 487 10.08 -0.62 8.15
CA TYR A 487 9.42 -1.91 8.31
C TYR A 487 9.83 -2.59 9.62
N GLY A 488 11.14 -2.69 9.89
CA GLY A 488 11.69 -3.37 11.06
C GLY A 488 11.33 -2.71 12.41
N ARG A 489 11.05 -1.39 12.43
CA ARG A 489 10.52 -0.70 13.61
C ARG A 489 9.10 -1.15 13.96
N ASN A 490 8.36 -1.62 12.97
CA ASN A 490 6.97 -2.07 13.07
C ASN A 490 6.02 -1.09 13.79
N HIS A 491 6.25 0.22 13.58
CA HIS A 491 5.45 1.27 14.19
C HIS A 491 4.36 1.75 13.24
N GLN A 492 3.12 1.40 13.52
CA GLN A 492 2.00 1.56 12.58
C GLN A 492 1.77 3.01 12.13
N SER A 493 1.85 3.98 13.03
CA SER A 493 1.64 5.39 12.65
C SER A 493 2.70 5.90 11.67
N SER A 494 3.95 5.49 11.82
CA SER A 494 5.03 5.86 10.90
C SER A 494 4.85 5.22 9.52
N LYS A 495 4.42 3.96 9.47
CA LYS A 495 4.08 3.27 8.19
C LYS A 495 2.93 3.98 7.47
N VAL A 496 1.85 4.34 8.19
CA VAL A 496 0.70 5.06 7.63
C VAL A 496 1.10 6.46 7.13
N ALA A 497 1.87 7.20 7.90
CA ALA A 497 2.34 8.53 7.50
C ALA A 497 3.18 8.48 6.21
N TRP A 498 4.09 7.54 6.13
CA TRP A 498 4.92 7.33 4.92
C TRP A 498 4.06 6.88 3.73
N ARG A 499 3.15 5.93 3.91
CA ARG A 499 2.20 5.46 2.89
C ARG A 499 1.43 6.61 2.26
N ASN A 500 0.84 7.47 3.10
CA ASN A 500 0.08 8.61 2.62
C ASN A 500 0.95 9.62 1.85
N LYS A 501 2.18 9.87 2.33
CA LYS A 501 3.16 10.71 1.63
C LYS A 501 3.48 10.15 0.23
N VAL A 502 3.81 8.86 0.14
CA VAL A 502 4.21 8.20 -1.10
C VAL A 502 3.07 8.10 -2.10
N ARG A 503 1.87 7.69 -1.66
CA ARG A 503 0.69 7.63 -2.55
C ARG A 503 0.33 9.00 -3.11
N LYS A 504 0.38 10.05 -2.28
CA LYS A 504 0.18 11.42 -2.72
C LYS A 504 1.24 11.87 -3.73
N MET A 505 2.49 11.48 -3.51
CA MET A 505 3.59 11.77 -4.44
C MET A 505 3.38 11.06 -5.78
N PHE A 506 3.06 9.77 -5.78
CA PHE A 506 2.78 9.00 -7.00
C PHE A 506 1.62 9.62 -7.79
N ARG A 507 0.51 9.94 -7.12
CA ARG A 507 -0.62 10.61 -7.77
C ARG A 507 -0.21 11.93 -8.44
N LYS A 508 0.52 12.77 -7.72
CA LYS A 508 0.99 14.06 -8.26
C LYS A 508 1.91 13.89 -9.47
N GLU A 509 2.79 12.90 -9.41
CA GLU A 509 3.71 12.63 -10.51
C GLU A 509 2.99 12.16 -11.77
N ILE A 510 2.04 11.24 -11.61
CA ILE A 510 1.21 10.79 -12.73
C ILE A 510 0.37 11.95 -13.29
N GLN A 511 -0.20 12.81 -12.43
CA GLN A 511 -0.90 14.01 -12.89
C GLN A 511 0.07 14.98 -13.62
N HIS A 512 1.32 15.07 -13.20
CA HIS A 512 2.34 15.85 -13.88
C HIS A 512 2.64 15.29 -15.28
N MET A 513 2.85 13.97 -15.39
CA MET A 513 2.99 13.28 -16.67
C MET A 513 1.81 13.56 -17.62
N LEU A 514 0.58 13.50 -17.09
CA LEU A 514 -0.60 13.82 -17.89
C LEU A 514 -0.59 15.26 -18.39
N LYS A 515 -0.27 16.22 -17.52
CA LYS A 515 -0.17 17.64 -17.88
C LYS A 515 0.95 17.93 -18.89
N GLU A 516 2.03 17.16 -18.85
CA GLU A 516 3.10 17.27 -19.84
C GLU A 516 2.68 16.75 -21.21
N ASN A 517 1.89 15.68 -21.26
CA ASN A 517 1.52 14.99 -22.48
C ASN A 517 0.21 15.48 -23.12
N PHE A 518 -0.70 16.05 -22.33
CA PHE A 518 -2.02 16.50 -22.77
C PHE A 518 -2.30 17.95 -22.42
N GLU A 519 -3.12 18.58 -23.23
CA GLU A 519 -3.84 19.81 -22.90
C GLU A 519 -5.24 19.48 -22.43
N PHE A 520 -5.71 20.17 -21.38
CA PHE A 520 -6.99 19.92 -20.74
C PHE A 520 -7.93 21.10 -20.91
N TYR A 521 -9.20 20.79 -21.18
CA TYR A 521 -10.26 21.76 -21.37
C TYR A 521 -11.49 21.32 -20.59
N ALA A 522 -12.28 22.29 -20.14
CA ALA A 522 -13.64 22.08 -19.67
C ALA A 522 -14.60 22.50 -20.76
N MET A 523 -15.72 21.81 -20.84
CA MET A 523 -16.76 22.12 -21.81
C MET A 523 -18.16 21.93 -21.24
N THR A 524 -19.12 22.75 -21.69
CA THR A 524 -20.53 22.63 -21.38
C THR A 524 -21.33 22.80 -22.63
N ALA A 525 -22.43 22.05 -22.75
CA ALA A 525 -23.26 22.07 -23.96
C ALA A 525 -23.98 23.40 -24.14
N LYS A 526 -24.11 23.83 -25.41
CA LYS A 526 -24.96 24.96 -25.78
C LYS A 526 -26.45 24.65 -25.59
N SER A 527 -27.31 25.69 -25.50
CA SER A 527 -28.73 25.56 -25.15
C SER A 527 -29.46 24.61 -26.06
N ASN A 528 -29.29 24.19 -27.10
CA ASN A 528 -30.07 23.25 -27.94
C ASN A 528 -29.40 21.88 -28.14
N VAL A 529 -28.39 21.57 -27.34
CA VAL A 529 -27.60 20.33 -27.48
C VAL A 529 -27.74 19.49 -26.25
N ASN A 530 -28.10 18.22 -26.41
CA ASN A 530 -27.94 17.23 -25.35
C ASN A 530 -26.54 16.63 -25.43
N PRO A 531 -25.71 16.89 -24.42
CA PRO A 531 -24.29 16.48 -24.48
C PRO A 531 -24.14 14.96 -24.58
N ASN A 532 -24.95 14.19 -23.87
CA ASN A 532 -24.82 12.75 -23.81
C ASN A 532 -25.06 12.07 -25.17
N VAL A 533 -26.00 12.60 -25.94
CA VAL A 533 -26.27 12.08 -27.28
C VAL A 533 -25.22 12.56 -28.27
N TYR A 534 -24.88 13.84 -28.21
CA TYR A 534 -23.86 14.37 -29.10
C TYR A 534 -22.54 13.61 -28.98
N ILE A 535 -22.08 13.31 -27.72
CA ILE A 535 -20.86 12.53 -27.47
C ILE A 535 -21.00 11.12 -28.04
N LYS A 536 -22.18 10.50 -27.94
CA LYS A 536 -22.44 9.15 -28.48
C LYS A 536 -22.50 9.11 -30.00
N GLU A 537 -23.12 10.07 -30.60
CA GLU A 537 -23.18 10.19 -32.06
C GLU A 537 -21.83 10.47 -32.70
N ASN A 538 -20.95 11.19 -31.98
CA ASN A 538 -19.59 11.50 -32.39
C ASN A 538 -18.55 10.64 -31.68
N PHE A 539 -18.97 9.45 -31.25
CA PHE A 539 -18.15 8.54 -30.44
C PHE A 539 -16.79 8.22 -31.06
N GLN A 540 -16.75 8.08 -32.40
CA GLN A 540 -15.52 7.68 -33.09
C GLN A 540 -14.40 8.72 -32.95
N SER A 541 -14.74 10.00 -32.99
CA SER A 541 -13.79 11.12 -32.86
C SER A 541 -13.49 11.49 -31.40
N LEU A 542 -14.45 11.24 -30.48
CA LEU A 542 -14.40 11.70 -29.10
C LEU A 542 -14.00 10.63 -28.08
N LEU A 543 -14.07 9.34 -28.47
CA LEU A 543 -13.73 8.24 -27.56
C LEU A 543 -12.34 8.40 -26.96
N GLY A 544 -12.26 8.29 -25.64
CA GLY A 544 -11.03 8.37 -24.88
C GLY A 544 -10.43 9.78 -24.76
N LYS A 545 -11.08 10.79 -25.36
CA LYS A 545 -10.66 12.21 -25.27
C LYS A 545 -11.56 12.99 -24.32
N VAL A 546 -12.88 12.73 -24.38
CA VAL A 546 -13.89 13.36 -23.53
C VAL A 546 -14.18 12.48 -22.33
N TYR A 547 -14.32 13.07 -21.16
CA TYR A 547 -14.65 12.39 -19.91
C TYR A 547 -15.46 13.29 -18.98
N HIS A 548 -16.12 12.70 -17.99
CA HIS A 548 -17.04 13.39 -17.07
C HIS A 548 -16.55 13.20 -15.61
N PRO A 549 -15.59 14.01 -15.14
CA PRO A 549 -14.94 13.77 -13.84
C PRO A 549 -15.74 14.33 -12.66
N PHE A 550 -16.63 15.30 -12.89
CA PHE A 550 -17.34 15.99 -11.84
C PHE A 550 -18.81 15.60 -11.82
N ASP A 551 -19.25 15.04 -10.71
CA ASP A 551 -20.62 14.59 -10.52
C ASP A 551 -21.56 15.79 -10.30
N ASN A 552 -22.68 15.82 -11.02
CA ASN A 552 -23.66 16.90 -10.95
C ASN A 552 -24.79 16.62 -9.95
N ARG A 553 -24.57 15.81 -8.92
CA ARG A 553 -25.62 15.33 -8.00
C ARG A 553 -26.37 16.43 -7.25
N GLU A 554 -25.84 17.63 -7.11
CA GLU A 554 -26.42 18.63 -6.21
C GLU A 554 -27.04 19.85 -6.86
N SER A 555 -26.84 20.16 -8.11
CA SER A 555 -27.42 21.35 -8.70
C SER A 555 -27.54 21.30 -10.19
N SER A 556 -28.76 21.49 -10.62
CA SER A 556 -29.15 22.05 -11.91
C SER A 556 -28.48 21.46 -13.17
N ASP A 557 -29.24 21.31 -14.11
CA ASP A 557 -29.20 21.11 -15.54
C ASP A 557 -27.89 21.34 -16.33
N GLN A 558 -26.79 21.75 -15.72
CA GLN A 558 -25.49 21.97 -16.35
C GLN A 558 -24.52 20.87 -16.09
N GLN A 559 -24.26 20.07 -17.12
CA GLN A 559 -23.17 19.08 -17.09
C GLN A 559 -21.87 19.69 -17.63
N TYR A 560 -20.80 19.55 -16.85
CA TYR A 560 -19.45 19.89 -17.29
C TYR A 560 -18.70 18.64 -17.68
N PHE A 561 -18.19 18.64 -18.90
CA PHE A 561 -17.31 17.60 -19.40
C PHE A 561 -15.88 18.13 -19.45
N SER A 562 -14.94 17.24 -19.44
CA SER A 562 -13.54 17.54 -19.67
C SER A 562 -13.06 16.91 -20.97
N LEU A 563 -12.14 17.59 -21.62
CA LEU A 563 -11.51 17.13 -22.84
C LEU A 563 -9.99 17.11 -22.64
N ALA A 564 -9.37 16.01 -23.03
CA ALA A 564 -7.93 15.86 -23.04
C ALA A 564 -7.45 15.65 -24.48
N LEU A 565 -6.57 16.53 -24.96
CA LEU A 565 -5.96 16.44 -26.27
C LEU A 565 -4.47 16.28 -26.14
N ARG A 566 -3.90 15.32 -26.84
CA ARG A 566 -2.44 15.08 -26.83
C ARG A 566 -1.69 16.26 -27.43
N LYS A 567 -0.60 16.66 -26.81
CA LYS A 567 0.26 17.72 -27.33
C LYS A 567 1.07 17.20 -28.52
N PRO A 568 0.99 17.84 -29.71
CA PRO A 568 1.69 17.35 -30.91
C PRO A 568 3.21 17.26 -30.72
N GLU A 569 3.79 18.18 -29.94
CA GLU A 569 5.23 18.23 -29.69
C GLU A 569 5.74 17.00 -28.93
N LYS A 570 4.90 16.44 -28.06
CA LYS A 570 5.25 15.23 -27.31
C LYS A 570 5.27 13.99 -28.18
N GLU A 571 4.44 13.96 -29.21
CA GLU A 571 4.46 12.91 -30.22
C GLU A 571 5.76 12.98 -31.03
N ARG A 572 6.15 14.18 -31.45
CA ARG A 572 7.44 14.43 -32.11
C ARG A 572 8.60 13.91 -31.25
N GLU A 573 8.66 14.31 -29.98
CA GLU A 573 9.70 13.85 -29.03
C GLU A 573 9.77 12.33 -28.93
N TYR A 574 8.62 11.64 -28.87
CA TYR A 574 8.55 10.20 -28.81
C TYR A 574 9.18 9.53 -30.04
N TYR A 575 8.75 9.92 -31.25
CA TYR A 575 9.27 9.32 -32.47
C TYR A 575 10.75 9.68 -32.74
N GLU A 576 11.22 10.82 -32.34
CA GLU A 576 12.62 11.19 -32.46
C GLU A 576 13.51 10.45 -31.43
N LYS A 577 13.14 10.47 -30.18
CA LYS A 577 13.98 9.94 -29.07
C LYS A 577 13.86 8.43 -28.91
N VAL A 578 12.64 7.88 -29.00
CA VAL A 578 12.36 6.47 -28.71
C VAL A 578 12.44 5.63 -30.00
N MET A 579 11.73 6.03 -31.04
CA MET A 579 11.66 5.29 -32.31
C MET A 579 12.81 5.61 -33.24
N LYS A 580 13.57 6.66 -32.95
CA LYS A 580 14.72 7.15 -33.78
C LYS A 580 14.36 7.36 -35.24
N ASN A 581 13.14 7.80 -35.53
CA ASN A 581 12.62 8.01 -36.88
C ASN A 581 12.11 9.46 -37.04
N ALA A 582 12.99 10.38 -37.46
CA ALA A 582 12.68 11.79 -37.62
C ALA A 582 11.62 12.09 -38.71
N ALA A 583 11.58 11.29 -39.78
CA ALA A 583 10.61 11.49 -40.86
C ALA A 583 9.20 11.13 -40.44
N LEU A 584 9.05 10.06 -39.65
CA LEU A 584 7.76 9.65 -39.07
C LEU A 584 7.31 10.61 -37.97
N SER A 585 8.24 11.14 -37.20
CA SER A 585 8.01 12.11 -36.14
C SER A 585 7.24 13.34 -36.62
N GLU A 586 7.70 13.97 -37.70
CA GLU A 586 7.06 15.18 -38.24
C GLU A 586 5.68 14.88 -38.84
N LYS A 587 5.52 13.70 -39.45
CA LYS A 587 4.23 13.24 -39.98
C LYS A 587 3.23 13.06 -38.86
N MET A 588 3.58 12.31 -37.79
CA MET A 588 2.71 12.03 -36.68
C MET A 588 2.34 13.28 -35.89
N MET A 589 3.29 14.21 -35.70
CA MET A 589 2.99 15.49 -35.06
C MET A 589 1.93 16.28 -35.85
N LYS A 590 2.02 16.32 -37.18
CA LYS A 590 1.02 16.99 -38.03
C LYS A 590 -0.34 16.27 -37.98
N GLU A 591 -0.35 14.96 -37.99
CA GLU A 591 -1.57 14.17 -37.89
C GLU A 591 -2.32 14.45 -36.58
N ILE A 592 -1.63 14.44 -35.43
CA ILE A 592 -2.21 14.77 -34.12
C ILE A 592 -2.69 16.24 -34.09
N ALA A 593 -1.91 17.19 -34.64
CA ALA A 593 -2.33 18.58 -34.69
C ALA A 593 -3.61 18.77 -35.49
N ASN A 594 -3.71 18.16 -36.67
CA ASN A 594 -4.89 18.22 -37.53
C ASN A 594 -6.11 17.55 -36.87
N GLU A 595 -5.91 16.39 -36.20
CA GLU A 595 -6.97 15.71 -35.49
C GLU A 595 -7.49 16.57 -34.31
N ASN A 596 -6.62 17.19 -33.54
CA ASN A 596 -6.99 18.09 -32.45
C ASN A 596 -7.77 19.29 -32.95
N GLU A 597 -7.37 19.88 -34.07
CA GLU A 597 -8.08 21.01 -34.70
C GLU A 597 -9.47 20.57 -35.16
N ALA A 598 -9.60 19.42 -35.82
CA ALA A 598 -10.87 18.88 -36.27
C ALA A 598 -11.82 18.62 -35.09
N VAL A 599 -11.35 17.94 -34.03
CA VAL A 599 -12.11 17.68 -32.80
C VAL A 599 -12.56 18.99 -32.14
N MET A 600 -11.66 19.98 -32.06
CA MET A 600 -11.99 21.27 -31.45
C MET A 600 -13.02 22.06 -32.25
N LEU A 601 -12.93 22.03 -33.58
CA LEU A 601 -13.91 22.66 -34.46
C LEU A 601 -15.31 22.02 -34.36
N GLU A 602 -15.35 20.69 -34.32
CA GLU A 602 -16.57 19.92 -34.13
C GLU A 602 -17.20 20.22 -32.77
N LEU A 603 -16.42 20.13 -31.69
CA LEU A 603 -16.94 20.39 -30.35
C LEU A 603 -17.43 21.83 -30.16
N LYS A 604 -16.78 22.84 -30.73
CA LYS A 604 -17.21 24.25 -30.63
C LYS A 604 -18.54 24.53 -31.30
N GLN A 605 -19.03 23.65 -32.16
CA GLN A 605 -20.39 23.79 -32.74
C GLN A 605 -21.45 23.49 -31.66
N ALA A 606 -21.20 22.53 -30.80
CA ALA A 606 -22.14 22.01 -29.82
C ALA A 606 -21.85 22.44 -28.37
N PHE A 607 -20.62 22.80 -28.06
CA PHE A 607 -20.16 23.11 -26.71
C PHE A 607 -19.46 24.46 -26.62
N TYR A 608 -19.53 25.07 -25.45
CA TYR A 608 -18.60 26.11 -25.03
C TYR A 608 -17.38 25.42 -24.42
N VAL A 609 -16.20 25.77 -24.90
CA VAL A 609 -14.94 25.11 -24.49
C VAL A 609 -13.97 26.15 -23.95
N ALA A 610 -13.41 25.90 -22.78
CA ALA A 610 -12.36 26.75 -22.17
C ALA A 610 -11.21 25.89 -21.62
N LYS A 611 -9.98 26.45 -21.57
CA LYS A 611 -8.87 25.77 -20.90
C LYS A 611 -9.14 25.59 -19.42
N CYS A 612 -8.96 24.38 -18.92
CA CYS A 612 -9.15 24.03 -17.52
C CYS A 612 -8.05 23.07 -17.08
N PRO A 613 -7.33 23.35 -15.99
CA PRO A 613 -6.31 22.44 -15.50
C PRO A 613 -6.87 21.08 -15.10
N LEU A 614 -6.08 20.03 -15.30
CA LEU A 614 -6.46 18.67 -14.86
C LEU A 614 -6.83 18.62 -13.37
N GLY A 615 -7.97 18.04 -13.07
CA GLY A 615 -8.47 17.81 -11.72
C GLY A 615 -9.12 19.01 -11.04
N VAL A 616 -9.26 20.12 -11.73
CA VAL A 616 -9.91 21.34 -11.23
C VAL A 616 -11.36 21.36 -11.68
N ASP A 617 -12.28 21.53 -10.74
CA ASP A 617 -13.69 21.71 -11.05
C ASP A 617 -13.88 23.04 -11.82
N PRO A 618 -14.44 23.01 -13.05
CA PRO A 618 -14.66 24.22 -13.83
C PRO A 618 -15.47 25.30 -13.11
N ARG A 619 -16.35 24.92 -12.21
CA ARG A 619 -17.16 25.84 -11.40
C ARG A 619 -16.34 26.71 -10.42
N THR A 620 -15.13 26.28 -10.11
CA THR A 620 -14.21 27.02 -9.25
C THR A 620 -13.27 27.95 -10.01
N LEU A 621 -13.33 27.95 -11.34
CA LEU A 621 -12.53 28.83 -12.18
C LEU A 621 -13.04 30.28 -12.09
N PRO A 622 -12.16 31.29 -12.24
CA PRO A 622 -12.58 32.69 -12.42
C PRO A 622 -13.55 32.83 -13.59
N GLU A 623 -14.50 33.76 -13.47
CA GLU A 623 -15.56 33.97 -14.50
C GLU A 623 -15.01 34.15 -15.91
N ASP A 624 -13.88 34.83 -16.06
CA ASP A 624 -13.22 35.05 -17.34
C ASP A 624 -12.62 33.79 -17.99
N LYS A 625 -12.49 32.72 -17.20
CA LYS A 625 -11.93 31.41 -17.62
C LYS A 625 -12.96 30.30 -17.68
N MET A 626 -14.18 30.52 -17.19
CA MET A 626 -15.26 29.55 -17.28
C MET A 626 -15.76 29.42 -18.73
N PRO A 627 -16.18 28.22 -19.15
CA PRO A 627 -16.98 28.08 -20.36
C PRO A 627 -18.25 28.91 -20.26
N ILE A 628 -18.57 29.66 -21.29
CA ILE A 628 -19.80 30.47 -21.31
C ILE A 628 -20.99 29.53 -21.23
N VAL A 629 -21.89 29.84 -20.28
CA VAL A 629 -23.08 29.06 -20.01
C VAL A 629 -24.30 29.91 -20.37
N GLU A 630 -25.08 29.47 -21.34
CA GLU A 630 -26.41 30.04 -21.59
C GLU A 630 -27.38 29.41 -20.58
N LEU A 631 -28.16 30.27 -19.89
CA LEU A 631 -29.30 29.83 -19.08
C LEU A 631 -30.30 29.15 -19.99
N ARG A 632 -30.53 27.86 -19.79
CA ARG A 632 -31.55 27.12 -20.51
C ARG A 632 -32.94 27.44 -19.91
N PRO A 633 -33.95 27.82 -20.70
CA PRO A 633 -35.31 27.76 -20.23
C PRO A 633 -35.63 26.31 -19.84
N HIS A 634 -36.26 26.11 -18.70
CA HIS A 634 -36.60 24.80 -18.14
C HIS A 634 -37.44 23.89 -19.08
N ASP A 635 -38.00 24.43 -20.15
CA ASP A 635 -38.94 23.74 -21.04
C ASP A 635 -38.34 23.21 -22.34
N VAL A 636 -37.04 23.39 -22.58
CA VAL A 636 -36.42 22.93 -23.85
C VAL A 636 -35.34 21.92 -23.55
N ILE A 637 -35.75 20.77 -23.07
CA ILE A 637 -34.94 19.56 -23.25
C ILE A 637 -35.14 19.15 -24.72
N PRO A 638 -34.13 19.22 -25.58
CA PRO A 638 -34.24 18.70 -26.93
C PRO A 638 -34.60 17.23 -26.82
N LYS A 639 -35.73 16.84 -27.41
CA LYS A 639 -36.05 15.42 -27.59
C LYS A 639 -34.98 14.83 -28.47
N GLN A 640 -34.02 14.18 -27.88
CA GLN A 640 -33.01 13.55 -28.68
C GLN A 640 -33.30 12.10 -28.89
N PHE A 641 -33.21 11.80 -30.13
CA PHE A 641 -33.47 10.51 -30.71
C PHE A 641 -32.29 9.62 -30.50
N LEU A 642 -32.46 8.59 -29.68
CA LEU A 642 -31.75 7.36 -29.91
C LEU A 642 -32.30 6.86 -31.24
N THR A 643 -31.53 7.13 -32.29
CA THR A 643 -31.95 6.68 -33.64
C THR A 643 -31.80 5.17 -33.71
N MET A 644 -32.50 4.54 -34.65
CA MET A 644 -32.30 3.11 -34.94
C MET A 644 -30.84 2.78 -35.22
N HIS A 645 -30.09 3.74 -35.71
CA HIS A 645 -28.66 3.66 -35.90
C HIS A 645 -27.89 3.35 -34.60
N TYR A 646 -28.36 3.81 -33.44
CA TYR A 646 -27.78 3.40 -32.15
C TYR A 646 -27.95 1.90 -31.89
N LEU A 647 -29.12 1.33 -32.15
CA LEU A 647 -29.38 -0.10 -31.96
C LEU A 647 -28.56 -0.96 -32.92
N GLU A 648 -28.36 -0.50 -34.15
CA GLU A 648 -27.53 -1.16 -35.16
C GLU A 648 -26.05 -1.19 -34.72
N ASN A 649 -25.54 -0.10 -34.13
CA ASN A 649 -24.15 -0.01 -33.65
C ASN A 649 -23.95 -0.69 -32.29
N TYR A 650 -24.98 -0.80 -31.45
CA TYR A 650 -24.92 -1.39 -30.11
C TYR A 650 -25.94 -2.53 -29.94
N PRO A 651 -25.85 -3.59 -30.74
CA PRO A 651 -26.86 -4.65 -30.76
C PRO A 651 -26.99 -5.42 -29.43
N LYS A 652 -25.97 -5.38 -28.59
CA LYS A 652 -25.96 -6.06 -27.28
C LYS A 652 -26.48 -5.21 -26.11
N THR A 653 -26.88 -3.95 -26.36
CA THR A 653 -27.47 -3.11 -25.30
C THR A 653 -28.73 -3.75 -24.75
N THR A 654 -28.83 -3.89 -23.45
CA THR A 654 -29.99 -4.50 -22.78
C THR A 654 -31.07 -3.45 -22.48
N PHE A 655 -32.29 -3.78 -22.87
CA PHE A 655 -33.49 -3.05 -22.59
C PHE A 655 -34.38 -3.85 -21.63
N LEU A 656 -35.01 -3.16 -20.70
CA LEU A 656 -36.09 -3.71 -19.90
C LEU A 656 -37.42 -3.23 -20.49
N VAL A 657 -38.26 -4.15 -20.90
CA VAL A 657 -39.66 -3.84 -21.29
C VAL A 657 -40.55 -4.12 -20.07
N GLY A 658 -41.06 -3.05 -19.51
CA GLY A 658 -41.89 -3.07 -18.30
C GLY A 658 -43.35 -2.82 -18.61
N ILE A 659 -44.25 -3.74 -18.23
CA ILE A 659 -45.68 -3.58 -18.33
C ILE A 659 -46.18 -2.88 -17.07
N VAL A 660 -46.94 -1.83 -17.24
CA VAL A 660 -47.53 -1.06 -16.15
C VAL A 660 -48.91 -1.60 -15.83
N ASN A 661 -49.06 -2.13 -14.62
CA ASN A 661 -50.31 -2.77 -14.16
C ASN A 661 -51.23 -1.75 -13.46
N GLY A 662 -51.81 -0.83 -14.23
CA GLY A 662 -52.79 0.09 -13.71
C GLY A 662 -52.26 1.45 -13.23
N TYR A 663 -53.16 2.35 -12.92
CA TYR A 663 -52.85 3.73 -12.58
C TYR A 663 -52.12 3.91 -11.24
N GLU A 664 -52.32 3.01 -10.29
CA GLU A 664 -51.62 3.08 -9.01
C GLU A 664 -50.12 2.82 -9.16
N HIS A 665 -49.76 1.82 -9.99
CA HIS A 665 -48.39 1.53 -10.34
C HIS A 665 -47.76 2.67 -11.16
N LEU A 666 -48.52 3.21 -12.13
CA LEU A 666 -48.08 4.36 -12.91
C LEU A 666 -47.76 5.58 -12.04
N ASN A 667 -48.66 5.89 -11.08
CA ASN A 667 -48.47 7.00 -10.15
C ASN A 667 -47.22 6.80 -9.25
N TRP A 668 -46.95 5.56 -8.86
CA TRP A 668 -45.74 5.26 -8.10
C TRP A 668 -44.49 5.42 -8.97
N ILE A 669 -44.49 4.94 -10.20
CA ILE A 669 -43.36 5.05 -11.13
C ILE A 669 -42.92 6.52 -11.27
N PHE A 670 -43.86 7.43 -11.50
CA PHE A 670 -43.60 8.87 -11.70
C PHE A 670 -43.71 9.71 -10.42
N SER A 671 -43.28 9.17 -9.29
CA SER A 671 -43.39 9.86 -8.00
C SER A 671 -42.41 11.05 -7.81
N ARG A 672 -41.41 11.22 -8.70
CA ARG A 672 -40.55 12.41 -8.74
C ARG A 672 -41.38 13.70 -8.90
N LYS A 673 -42.47 13.66 -9.64
CA LYS A 673 -43.41 14.81 -9.77
C LYS A 673 -44.01 15.22 -8.43
N GLY A 674 -44.03 14.32 -7.44
CA GLY A 674 -44.42 14.60 -6.05
C GLY A 674 -43.25 14.93 -5.11
N GLY A 675 -42.01 15.01 -5.58
CA GLY A 675 -40.84 15.40 -4.82
C GLY A 675 -40.30 14.37 -3.82
N LYS A 676 -40.72 13.11 -3.91
CA LYS A 676 -40.38 12.08 -2.90
C LYS A 676 -39.12 11.26 -3.25
N ARG A 677 -38.88 11.01 -4.53
CA ARG A 677 -37.72 10.23 -5.03
C ARG A 677 -37.62 10.38 -6.56
N ASP A 678 -36.57 9.82 -7.17
CA ASP A 678 -36.46 9.69 -8.62
C ASP A 678 -37.54 8.74 -9.20
N ASP A 679 -37.93 8.95 -10.43
CA ASP A 679 -38.82 8.07 -11.14
C ASP A 679 -38.16 6.69 -11.31
N ALA A 680 -38.92 5.62 -11.08
CA ALA A 680 -38.38 4.30 -11.10
C ALA A 680 -39.38 3.23 -11.56
N TYR A 681 -38.87 2.19 -12.24
CA TYR A 681 -39.57 0.94 -12.45
C TYR A 681 -39.03 -0.16 -11.54
N ASN A 682 -39.89 -1.00 -10.98
CA ASN A 682 -39.51 -2.02 -10.04
C ASN A 682 -39.77 -3.43 -10.55
N VAL A 683 -38.85 -4.33 -10.24
CA VAL A 683 -38.94 -5.77 -10.47
C VAL A 683 -38.95 -6.50 -9.14
N ARG A 684 -39.85 -7.46 -8.96
CA ARG A 684 -40.03 -8.22 -7.73
C ARG A 684 -38.87 -9.21 -7.52
N LEU A 685 -38.36 -9.29 -6.29
CA LEU A 685 -37.30 -10.22 -5.87
C LEU A 685 -37.66 -10.91 -4.56
N GLY A 686 -37.09 -12.09 -4.36
CA GLY A 686 -37.28 -12.88 -3.16
C GLY A 686 -38.68 -13.54 -3.10
N LYS A 687 -39.04 -13.97 -1.91
CA LYS A 687 -40.26 -14.72 -1.65
C LYS A 687 -41.47 -13.77 -1.57
N ASP A 688 -42.58 -14.19 -2.15
CA ASP A 688 -43.85 -13.54 -1.93
C ASP A 688 -44.35 -13.81 -0.51
N VAL A 689 -44.93 -12.82 0.14
CA VAL A 689 -45.50 -12.93 1.51
C VAL A 689 -46.69 -13.86 1.59
N HIS A 690 -47.36 -14.10 0.49
CA HIS A 690 -48.48 -15.03 0.41
C HIS A 690 -48.12 -16.46 0.00
N GLY A 691 -46.79 -16.77 -0.01
CA GLY A 691 -46.31 -18.12 -0.29
C GLY A 691 -46.08 -18.46 -1.75
N GLY A 692 -46.01 -17.47 -2.60
CA GLY A 692 -45.74 -17.64 -4.04
C GLY A 692 -44.25 -17.93 -4.34
N VAL A 693 -43.93 -17.94 -5.63
CA VAL A 693 -42.64 -18.28 -6.19
C VAL A 693 -41.55 -17.34 -5.73
N VAL A 694 -40.38 -17.90 -5.42
CA VAL A 694 -39.16 -17.15 -5.10
C VAL A 694 -38.52 -16.64 -6.39
N LYS A 695 -38.52 -15.33 -6.59
CA LYS A 695 -37.79 -14.69 -7.70
C LYS A 695 -36.33 -14.50 -7.34
N SER A 696 -35.41 -15.14 -8.05
CA SER A 696 -33.98 -15.04 -7.80
C SER A 696 -33.40 -13.75 -8.39
N ARG A 697 -32.27 -13.32 -7.81
CA ARG A 697 -31.52 -12.17 -8.33
C ARG A 697 -30.95 -12.42 -9.72
N GLU A 698 -30.68 -13.67 -10.06
CA GLU A 698 -30.16 -14.09 -11.38
C GLU A 698 -31.15 -13.78 -12.51
N TYR A 699 -32.44 -13.66 -12.20
CA TYR A 699 -33.47 -13.28 -13.10
C TYR A 699 -33.39 -11.81 -13.55
N VAL A 700 -32.79 -10.95 -12.72
CA VAL A 700 -32.74 -9.50 -12.97
C VAL A 700 -31.45 -9.15 -13.69
N LYS A 701 -31.56 -8.53 -14.85
CA LYS A 701 -30.44 -8.08 -15.67
C LYS A 701 -30.27 -6.56 -15.54
N HIS A 702 -29.05 -6.10 -15.66
CA HIS A 702 -28.82 -4.67 -15.87
C HIS A 702 -29.38 -4.24 -17.23
N ALA A 703 -30.18 -3.19 -17.22
CA ALA A 703 -30.71 -2.58 -18.43
C ALA A 703 -30.29 -1.13 -18.51
N LYS A 704 -29.87 -0.68 -19.69
CA LYS A 704 -29.54 0.74 -19.93
C LYS A 704 -30.77 1.58 -20.18
N PHE A 705 -31.85 0.96 -20.62
CA PHE A 705 -33.10 1.63 -20.94
C PHE A 705 -34.29 0.84 -20.43
N VAL A 706 -35.34 1.56 -20.05
CA VAL A 706 -36.65 0.99 -19.70
C VAL A 706 -37.68 1.47 -20.69
N ILE A 707 -38.39 0.52 -21.30
CA ILE A 707 -39.57 0.80 -22.12
C ILE A 707 -40.78 0.53 -21.23
N LEU A 708 -41.57 1.57 -20.94
CA LEU A 708 -42.81 1.44 -20.19
C LEU A 708 -44.00 1.34 -21.16
N TYR A 709 -44.79 0.32 -20.94
CA TYR A 709 -46.01 0.12 -21.74
C TYR A 709 -47.23 -0.10 -20.84
N MET A 710 -48.30 0.64 -21.14
CA MET A 710 -49.62 0.46 -20.54
C MET A 710 -50.66 0.62 -21.63
N ASP A 711 -51.48 -0.40 -21.85
CA ASP A 711 -52.59 -0.37 -22.81
C ASP A 711 -53.84 0.19 -22.14
N GLY A 712 -54.66 0.93 -22.87
CA GLY A 712 -55.90 1.54 -22.39
C GLY A 712 -56.19 2.93 -22.93
N GLU A 713 -57.18 3.65 -22.36
CA GLU A 713 -57.57 4.99 -22.79
C GLU A 713 -56.44 6.03 -22.71
N ASN A 714 -55.57 5.88 -21.73
CA ASN A 714 -54.36 6.68 -21.57
C ASN A 714 -53.11 5.84 -21.83
N LYS A 715 -52.99 5.31 -23.04
CA LYS A 715 -51.83 4.50 -23.47
C LYS A 715 -50.52 5.21 -23.13
N VAL A 716 -49.72 4.57 -22.31
CA VAL A 716 -48.38 5.00 -22.01
C VAL A 716 -47.42 4.12 -22.79
N TYR A 717 -46.68 4.74 -23.69
CA TYR A 717 -45.52 4.13 -24.35
C TYR A 717 -44.40 5.13 -24.29
N LYS A 718 -43.44 4.86 -23.42
CA LYS A 718 -42.31 5.76 -23.20
C LYS A 718 -41.01 4.97 -22.96
N VAL A 719 -39.92 5.52 -23.45
CA VAL A 719 -38.60 4.98 -23.26
C VAL A 719 -37.79 5.92 -22.38
N PHE A 720 -37.15 5.37 -21.34
CA PHE A 720 -36.35 6.13 -20.41
C PHE A 720 -34.94 5.57 -20.33
N ARG A 721 -33.98 6.44 -20.11
CA ARG A 721 -32.62 6.07 -19.80
C ARG A 721 -32.50 5.73 -18.30
N VAL A 722 -31.91 4.59 -17.96
CA VAL A 722 -31.62 4.20 -16.57
C VAL A 722 -30.44 4.99 -16.08
N LYS A 723 -30.61 5.69 -14.98
CA LYS A 723 -29.61 6.49 -14.29
C LYS A 723 -28.80 5.63 -13.34
N ASN A 724 -29.50 4.90 -12.48
CA ASN A 724 -28.90 3.95 -11.54
C ASN A 724 -29.88 2.81 -11.24
N THR A 725 -29.42 1.81 -10.55
CA THR A 725 -30.23 0.68 -10.09
C THR A 725 -29.97 0.43 -8.60
N GLY A 726 -30.93 -0.12 -7.88
CA GLY A 726 -30.79 -0.43 -6.48
C GLY A 726 -31.83 -1.43 -5.99
N GLU A 727 -31.47 -2.19 -4.96
CA GLU A 727 -32.41 -3.08 -4.27
C GLU A 727 -33.06 -2.36 -3.09
N LEU A 728 -34.40 -2.43 -3.02
CA LEU A 728 -35.17 -1.92 -1.90
C LEU A 728 -35.87 -3.09 -1.18
N THR A 729 -35.88 -3.04 0.13
CA THR A 729 -36.65 -3.98 0.93
C THR A 729 -38.14 -3.64 0.88
N ARG A 730 -38.99 -4.59 1.25
CA ARG A 730 -40.44 -4.37 1.35
C ARG A 730 -40.80 -3.15 2.19
N GLU A 731 -40.12 -2.96 3.30
CA GLU A 731 -40.36 -1.81 4.18
C GLU A 731 -39.93 -0.49 3.54
N GLN A 732 -38.81 -0.47 2.84
CA GLN A 732 -38.36 0.72 2.09
C GLN A 732 -39.34 1.07 0.95
N MET A 733 -39.89 0.06 0.26
CA MET A 733 -40.92 0.28 -0.78
C MET A 733 -42.17 0.91 -0.20
N LYS A 734 -42.64 0.48 0.98
CA LYS A 734 -43.77 1.09 1.68
C LYS A 734 -43.47 2.55 2.05
N ILE A 735 -42.29 2.84 2.58
CA ILE A 735 -41.87 4.20 2.92
C ILE A 735 -41.90 5.11 1.68
N GLN A 736 -41.51 4.55 0.52
CA GLN A 736 -41.55 5.25 -0.74
C GLN A 736 -42.96 5.32 -1.39
N GLY A 737 -43.96 4.88 -0.69
CA GLY A 737 -45.37 4.99 -1.12
C GLY A 737 -45.81 3.92 -2.13
N TYR A 738 -45.11 2.78 -2.23
CA TYR A 738 -45.58 1.66 -3.04
C TYR A 738 -46.67 0.94 -2.31
N LEU A 739 -47.84 0.83 -2.95
CA LEU A 739 -49.00 0.23 -2.34
C LEU A 739 -48.90 -1.29 -2.32
N ASN A 740 -49.05 -1.87 -1.10
CA ASN A 740 -49.11 -3.31 -0.87
C ASN A 740 -47.95 -4.12 -1.49
N PRO A 741 -46.68 -3.82 -1.15
CA PRO A 741 -45.57 -4.62 -1.65
C PRO A 741 -45.65 -6.05 -1.09
N CYS A 742 -45.73 -7.03 -2.00
CA CYS A 742 -45.95 -8.45 -1.70
C CYS A 742 -44.63 -9.29 -1.67
N HIS A 743 -43.50 -8.76 -2.15
CA HIS A 743 -42.23 -9.47 -2.15
C HIS A 743 -41.26 -8.96 -1.08
N GLU A 744 -40.31 -9.80 -0.70
CA GLU A 744 -39.28 -9.44 0.29
C GLU A 744 -38.41 -8.27 -0.15
N ARG A 745 -38.10 -8.22 -1.44
CA ARG A 745 -37.23 -7.21 -2.05
C ARG A 745 -37.70 -6.84 -3.45
N TYR A 746 -37.23 -5.72 -3.90
CA TYR A 746 -37.53 -5.16 -5.23
C TYR A 746 -36.26 -4.60 -5.83
N PHE A 747 -35.98 -4.93 -7.08
CA PHE A 747 -34.93 -4.31 -7.86
C PHE A 747 -35.52 -3.14 -8.63
N CYS A 748 -35.00 -1.94 -8.37
CA CYS A 748 -35.51 -0.71 -8.94
C CYS A 748 -34.55 -0.15 -10.00
N TYR A 749 -35.11 0.27 -11.13
CA TYR A 749 -34.40 0.97 -12.19
C TYR A 749 -34.81 2.43 -12.11
N PHE A 750 -33.92 3.30 -11.63
CA PHE A 750 -34.13 4.73 -11.49
C PHE A 750 -33.80 5.42 -12.81
N PHE A 751 -34.67 6.32 -13.28
CA PHE A 751 -34.49 7.00 -14.54
C PHE A 751 -35.01 8.44 -14.44
N ASP A 752 -34.53 9.30 -15.32
CA ASP A 752 -34.86 10.72 -15.33
C ASP A 752 -35.08 11.32 -16.74
N GLU A 753 -34.52 10.70 -17.75
CA GLU A 753 -34.54 11.20 -19.13
C GLU A 753 -35.47 10.36 -20.03
N GLU A 754 -36.46 11.01 -20.63
CA GLU A 754 -37.34 10.41 -21.65
C GLU A 754 -36.65 10.47 -23.02
N ILE A 755 -36.54 9.32 -23.67
CA ILE A 755 -35.88 9.14 -24.95
C ILE A 755 -36.89 8.70 -26.00
N THR A 756 -36.82 9.20 -27.24
CA THR A 756 -37.63 8.73 -28.34
C THR A 756 -36.86 7.73 -29.19
N LEU A 757 -37.24 6.46 -29.12
CA LEU A 757 -36.62 5.37 -29.86
C LEU A 757 -37.46 4.82 -31.02
N GLY A 758 -38.61 5.43 -31.28
CA GLY A 758 -39.62 4.89 -32.17
C GLY A 758 -40.64 4.02 -31.44
N GLU A 759 -41.60 3.48 -32.16
CA GLU A 759 -42.63 2.57 -31.63
C GLU A 759 -42.26 1.13 -31.90
N PHE A 760 -42.53 0.26 -30.91
CA PHE A 760 -42.30 -1.18 -31.01
C PHE A 760 -43.62 -1.94 -30.88
N ASP A 761 -43.71 -3.10 -31.50
CA ASP A 761 -44.78 -4.04 -31.33
C ASP A 761 -44.66 -4.78 -29.99
N ILE A 762 -45.20 -4.19 -28.92
CA ILE A 762 -45.13 -4.74 -27.57
C ILE A 762 -45.86 -6.08 -27.48
N HIS A 763 -46.96 -6.27 -28.21
CA HIS A 763 -47.65 -7.56 -28.22
C HIS A 763 -46.80 -8.63 -28.85
N GLY A 764 -46.14 -8.34 -29.96
CA GLY A 764 -45.16 -9.26 -30.56
C GLY A 764 -43.99 -9.59 -29.65
N ILE A 765 -43.50 -8.60 -28.86
CA ILE A 765 -42.46 -8.80 -27.83
C ILE A 765 -42.96 -9.76 -26.74
N ILE A 766 -44.18 -9.55 -26.21
CA ILE A 766 -44.76 -10.42 -25.16
C ILE A 766 -44.92 -11.85 -25.68
N GLU A 767 -45.43 -12.04 -26.92
CA GLU A 767 -45.55 -13.38 -27.51
C GLU A 767 -44.18 -14.06 -27.70
N ALA A 768 -43.17 -13.33 -28.13
CA ALA A 768 -41.84 -13.84 -28.30
C ALA A 768 -41.20 -14.25 -26.96
N ASP A 769 -41.37 -13.43 -25.94
CA ASP A 769 -40.91 -13.71 -24.59
C ASP A 769 -41.63 -14.94 -24.00
N LYS A 770 -42.94 -15.04 -24.18
CA LYS A 770 -43.74 -16.20 -23.80
C LYS A 770 -43.25 -17.49 -24.45
N LYS A 771 -43.04 -17.48 -25.77
CA LYS A 771 -42.49 -18.64 -26.51
C LYS A 771 -41.11 -19.03 -26.01
N LYS A 772 -40.27 -18.05 -25.70
CA LYS A 772 -38.92 -18.30 -25.16
C LYS A 772 -38.97 -18.90 -23.75
N TYR A 773 -39.89 -18.44 -22.94
CA TYR A 773 -40.16 -18.93 -21.57
C TYR A 773 -40.67 -20.38 -21.59
N GLU A 774 -41.65 -20.67 -22.44
CA GLU A 774 -42.24 -22.01 -22.59
C GLU A 774 -41.27 -23.03 -23.21
N ALA A 775 -40.31 -22.57 -24.02
CA ALA A 775 -39.25 -23.41 -24.59
C ALA A 775 -38.13 -23.74 -23.61
N ASP A 776 -38.01 -23.02 -22.48
CA ASP A 776 -37.00 -23.31 -21.48
C ASP A 776 -37.44 -24.45 -20.54
N ALA A 777 -36.83 -25.63 -20.75
CA ALA A 777 -37.13 -26.85 -19.98
C ALA A 777 -36.91 -26.72 -18.44
N LYS A 778 -36.28 -25.64 -17.98
CA LYS A 778 -36.07 -25.36 -16.56
C LYS A 778 -37.23 -24.61 -15.92
N GLN A 779 -38.17 -24.05 -16.71
CA GLN A 779 -39.31 -23.32 -16.21
C GLN A 779 -40.44 -24.32 -15.85
N LYS A 780 -40.83 -24.30 -14.58
CA LYS A 780 -41.88 -25.18 -14.05
C LYS A 780 -43.22 -24.48 -13.86
N GLU A 781 -43.30 -23.21 -14.19
CA GLU A 781 -44.44 -22.35 -13.90
C GLU A 781 -45.08 -21.82 -15.17
N GLU A 782 -46.38 -21.46 -15.10
CA GLU A 782 -47.05 -20.79 -16.19
C GLU A 782 -46.46 -19.37 -16.38
N TYR A 783 -46.45 -18.93 -17.62
CA TYR A 783 -46.02 -17.59 -17.98
C TYR A 783 -46.99 -16.56 -17.38
N ALA A 784 -46.44 -15.64 -16.62
CA ALA A 784 -47.20 -14.55 -15.99
C ALA A 784 -47.16 -13.31 -16.87
N GLU A 785 -48.30 -12.85 -17.37
CA GLU A 785 -48.39 -11.55 -18.03
C GLU A 785 -47.96 -10.43 -17.09
N GLY A 786 -47.14 -9.50 -17.58
CA GLY A 786 -46.61 -8.40 -16.79
C GLY A 786 -45.31 -8.67 -16.07
N GLN A 787 -44.69 -9.84 -16.26
CA GLN A 787 -43.29 -10.03 -15.80
C GLN A 787 -42.35 -9.15 -16.64
N PRO A 788 -41.23 -8.70 -16.04
CA PRO A 788 -40.27 -7.88 -16.77
C PRO A 788 -39.56 -8.69 -17.87
N MET A 789 -39.49 -8.09 -19.04
CA MET A 789 -38.81 -8.71 -20.20
C MET A 789 -37.49 -8.00 -20.48
N PHE A 790 -36.44 -8.75 -20.61
CA PHE A 790 -35.10 -8.22 -20.92
C PHE A 790 -34.74 -8.61 -22.36
N MET A 791 -34.50 -7.59 -23.19
CA MET A 791 -34.17 -7.77 -24.60
C MET A 791 -32.86 -7.06 -24.96
N SER A 792 -32.13 -7.63 -25.89
CA SER A 792 -31.02 -6.92 -26.52
C SER A 792 -31.51 -5.97 -27.60
N GLY A 793 -30.73 -4.97 -27.98
CA GLY A 793 -31.04 -4.08 -29.08
C GLY A 793 -31.31 -4.82 -30.40
N GLU A 794 -30.54 -5.91 -30.66
CA GLU A 794 -30.71 -6.77 -31.84
C GLU A 794 -32.06 -7.50 -31.83
N GLU A 795 -32.54 -7.94 -30.66
CA GLU A 795 -33.85 -8.53 -30.52
C GLU A 795 -34.97 -7.49 -30.70
N LEU A 796 -34.77 -6.30 -30.12
CA LEU A 796 -35.75 -5.21 -30.13
C LEU A 796 -35.98 -4.67 -31.54
N ILE A 797 -34.96 -4.54 -32.38
CA ILE A 797 -35.05 -4.06 -33.77
C ILE A 797 -36.08 -4.89 -34.59
N LYS A 798 -36.24 -6.19 -34.31
CA LYS A 798 -37.17 -7.10 -35.02
C LYS A 798 -38.62 -6.77 -34.79
N PHE A 799 -38.94 -6.02 -33.73
CA PHE A 799 -40.28 -5.62 -33.32
C PHE A 799 -40.60 -4.15 -33.59
N ARG A 800 -39.81 -3.49 -34.41
CA ARG A 800 -40.04 -2.11 -34.78
C ARG A 800 -41.37 -2.00 -35.60
N LYS A 801 -42.23 -0.98 -35.26
CA LYS A 801 -43.39 -0.61 -36.05
C LYS A 801 -43.07 0.35 -37.17
#